data_ab752ec6fcf4e59570189325efdefb17
#
_entry.id   ab752ec6fcf4e59570189325efdefb17
#
_cell.length_a   1.000
_cell.length_b   1.000
_cell.length_c   1.000
_cell.angle_alpha   90.00
_cell.angle_beta   90.00
_cell.angle_gamma   90.00
#
_symmetry.space_group_name_H-M   'P 1'
#
loop_
_entity.id
_entity.type
_entity.pdbx_description
1 polymer ?
#
loop_
_entity_poly.entity_id
_entity_poly.type
_entity_poly.pdbx_seq_one_letter_code
_entity_poly.pdbx_strand_id
1 'polypeptide(L)'
;MGLHKDFPTSPFSELDPTTRWFPADEDLRDKGSEKLLPPLVTKLREEVKSWRDSGYVGVSDTTRSLLNYWFLTKHPRPTTNNPENCFEYFFAQRESVETIVYLYEVVECRNPQDLLKYDIHGSIVISMFEESWFRLVTKQATGTGKTKVLSVLLVWSYFHKTYEDDSDLSRNFLLITPNIIVLDRIRTDFDGLKIFFDDPLLPPNGYDDQNWNSDFQLTLHIQDEVGTLNKKGNIFLTNIHRVYDRKDSHPSYDDENTMDYFLGDKPVTKTQDNKIVLRDIVRDIDELLIMNDEAHHIHDSKLSWFKSIQDIHNNLLQKNSRLSLQIDVTATPKHENGNIFVQTISDYPLVEAIAQRVVKQPVLPDLASRGKLTENQSVKFSEKYRDYIHLGYIEWKKSYEEHKKLGKKAVMFVMVDDTKNCDDVADYLRTTYKELSGDSTFVIHTKRNGEINENVTGKKEQELKELRKFSNEIDNLDNPCKAVISVLMLKEGWDVQNVTTIVGLRPYTSKSNILPEQTLGRGLRRMYFGSDCEEYVSVVGTDAFLEFVESIRNEGVILDRKPMGEGTDPKVPLIIEIDKENKKKDLDKLDIKIPVLSPRIRRDYKNLNELNPQTFKYKVVSIKEFSEEEKKEITFREITEGKVSHTTYFDKNFIPDPTSIIGHFTRSIMKELRLYGGQEVLYESVKDFITNYLFGKSVDLNDLNIIRNLSEVEPIRTIVDTFKKYINELSVVDKGNTEILDYIRVGNTKTFTIKDTEKFYPKKSVFNRIVGDSHFELIFSSTLDSCIDVISFVKNFQQINFKMEYINYEGGIGLYYPDFVVKISETEHWVVETKGLEN
;
A
#
# COMPACT_ATOMS: atom_id res chain seq x y z
N MET A 1 19.87 -2.80 15.76
CA MET A 1 20.19 -2.91 14.33
C MET A 1 19.00 -2.47 13.55
N GLY A 2 19.16 -1.48 12.70
CA GLY A 2 18.11 -0.93 11.87
C GLY A 2 18.33 -1.37 10.43
N LEU A 3 17.35 -1.08 9.61
CA LEU A 3 17.46 -1.09 8.18
C LEU A 3 18.70 -0.30 7.71
N HIS A 4 19.20 -0.63 6.53
CA HIS A 4 20.30 0.11 5.91
C HIS A 4 20.01 1.61 5.90
N LYS A 5 21.03 2.47 6.07
CA LYS A 5 20.84 3.94 6.10
C LYS A 5 20.17 4.50 4.84
N ASP A 6 20.41 3.83 3.71
CA ASP A 6 19.89 4.22 2.40
C ASP A 6 18.53 3.58 2.08
N PHE A 7 17.86 2.95 3.07
CA PHE A 7 16.54 2.38 2.88
C PHE A 7 15.50 3.48 2.64
N PRO A 8 14.75 3.42 1.52
CA PRO A 8 13.78 4.47 1.17
C PRO A 8 12.64 4.57 2.18
N THR A 9 12.27 5.78 2.57
CA THR A 9 11.13 6.03 3.47
C THR A 9 9.79 6.14 2.74
N SER A 10 9.79 6.33 1.42
CA SER A 10 8.57 6.36 0.62
C SER A 10 8.12 4.95 0.24
N PRO A 11 6.86 4.58 0.46
CA PRO A 11 6.34 3.26 0.11
C PRO A 11 6.22 3.03 -1.41
N PHE A 12 6.36 4.09 -2.20
CA PHE A 12 6.30 4.05 -3.66
C PHE A 12 7.68 3.88 -4.30
N SER A 13 8.75 4.12 -3.53
CA SER A 13 10.12 3.97 -4.01
C SER A 13 10.46 2.51 -4.22
N GLU A 14 11.14 2.23 -5.32
CA GLU A 14 11.69 0.91 -5.58
C GLU A 14 12.72 0.54 -4.51
N LEU A 15 12.60 -0.68 -3.99
CA LEU A 15 13.49 -1.19 -2.95
C LEU A 15 14.60 -2.01 -3.61
N ASP A 16 15.84 -1.57 -3.46
CA ASP A 16 17.00 -2.32 -3.92
C ASP A 16 17.19 -3.59 -3.06
N PRO A 17 17.32 -4.78 -3.66
CA PRO A 17 17.49 -6.04 -2.92
C PRO A 17 18.61 -5.99 -1.88
N THR A 18 19.69 -5.25 -2.14
CA THR A 18 20.87 -5.18 -1.25
C THR A 18 20.63 -4.32 0.01
N THR A 19 19.63 -3.44 0.00
CA THR A 19 19.29 -2.58 1.14
C THR A 19 18.13 -3.12 1.98
N ARG A 20 17.49 -4.20 1.53
CA ARG A 20 16.33 -4.83 2.20
C ARG A 20 16.73 -5.47 3.51
N TRP A 21 15.81 -5.40 4.47
CA TRP A 21 15.98 -6.17 5.69
C TRP A 21 15.83 -7.66 5.39
N PHE A 22 16.72 -8.44 5.97
CA PHE A 22 16.69 -9.89 5.86
C PHE A 22 17.09 -10.52 7.20
N PRO A 23 16.35 -11.52 7.71
CA PRO A 23 16.65 -12.12 9.03
C PRO A 23 17.96 -12.91 9.11
N ALA A 24 18.75 -12.91 8.06
CA ALA A 24 20.06 -13.56 7.98
C ALA A 24 21.23 -12.73 8.52
N ASP A 25 20.99 -11.54 9.05
CA ASP A 25 22.06 -10.76 9.70
C ASP A 25 22.77 -11.60 10.75
N GLU A 26 24.09 -11.53 10.77
CA GLU A 26 24.95 -12.41 11.58
C GLU A 26 24.55 -12.45 13.04
N ASP A 27 24.08 -11.32 13.60
CA ASP A 27 23.63 -11.24 15.00
C ASP A 27 22.32 -12.00 15.30
N LEU A 28 21.56 -12.36 14.28
CA LEU A 28 20.35 -13.17 14.40
C LEU A 28 20.62 -14.65 14.15
N ARG A 29 21.67 -14.99 13.39
CA ARG A 29 22.08 -16.38 13.11
C ARG A 29 22.43 -17.13 14.40
N ASP A 30 23.14 -16.48 15.31
CA ASP A 30 23.56 -17.09 16.59
C ASP A 30 22.38 -17.44 17.53
N LYS A 31 21.15 -16.96 17.20
CA LYS A 31 19.93 -17.19 17.99
C LYS A 31 18.99 -18.24 17.38
N GLY A 32 19.42 -18.98 16.35
CA GLY A 32 18.59 -20.00 15.69
C GLY A 32 17.50 -19.43 14.78
N SER A 33 17.61 -18.16 14.37
CA SER A 33 16.69 -17.48 13.46
C SER A 33 16.84 -17.90 11.99
N GLU A 34 17.78 -18.77 11.67
CA GLU A 34 17.90 -19.40 10.33
C GLU A 34 16.58 -20.04 9.85
N LYS A 35 15.75 -20.49 10.81
CA LYS A 35 14.42 -21.05 10.54
C LYS A 35 13.38 -20.03 10.08
N LEU A 36 13.70 -18.74 10.11
CA LEU A 36 12.81 -17.64 9.73
C LEU A 36 13.11 -17.07 8.35
N LEU A 37 14.10 -17.61 7.65
CA LEU A 37 14.50 -17.15 6.30
C LEU A 37 13.58 -17.73 5.24
N PRO A 38 12.90 -16.88 4.42
CA PRO A 38 12.28 -17.35 3.20
C PRO A 38 13.37 -17.69 2.18
N PRO A 39 13.66 -18.96 1.94
CA PRO A 39 14.89 -19.37 1.20
C PRO A 39 14.89 -18.98 -0.27
N LEU A 40 13.71 -18.73 -0.86
CA LEU A 40 13.55 -18.37 -2.27
C LEU A 40 13.69 -16.86 -2.53
N VAL A 41 13.40 -16.02 -1.50
CA VAL A 41 13.12 -14.59 -1.69
C VAL A 41 14.33 -13.81 -2.19
N THR A 42 15.53 -14.08 -1.67
CA THR A 42 16.73 -13.30 -2.02
C THR A 42 17.01 -13.34 -3.50
N LYS A 43 17.12 -14.54 -4.07
CA LYS A 43 17.42 -14.72 -5.49
C LYS A 43 16.28 -14.22 -6.39
N LEU A 44 15.03 -14.45 -5.96
CA LEU A 44 13.85 -13.96 -6.69
C LEU A 44 13.82 -12.42 -6.78
N ARG A 45 14.16 -11.71 -5.71
CA ARG A 45 14.23 -10.24 -5.73
C ARG A 45 15.23 -9.73 -6.77
N GLU A 46 16.41 -10.33 -6.84
CA GLU A 46 17.45 -9.96 -7.80
C GLU A 46 17.01 -10.22 -9.25
N GLU A 47 16.45 -11.39 -9.53
CA GLU A 47 16.00 -11.76 -10.86
C GLU A 47 14.78 -10.92 -11.31
N VAL A 48 13.79 -10.70 -10.42
CA VAL A 48 12.63 -9.87 -10.71
C VAL A 48 13.02 -8.40 -10.90
N LYS A 49 14.02 -7.90 -10.14
CA LYS A 49 14.57 -6.56 -10.38
C LYS A 49 15.18 -6.47 -11.77
N SER A 50 16.05 -7.41 -12.13
CA SER A 50 16.67 -7.44 -13.45
C SER A 50 15.64 -7.55 -14.58
N TRP A 51 14.60 -8.35 -14.38
CA TRP A 51 13.50 -8.49 -15.33
C TRP A 51 12.65 -7.20 -15.44
N ARG A 52 12.34 -6.54 -14.34
CA ARG A 52 11.68 -5.23 -14.32
C ARG A 52 12.50 -4.20 -15.08
N ASP A 53 13.81 -4.13 -14.82
CA ASP A 53 14.73 -3.21 -15.47
C ASP A 53 14.85 -3.49 -16.97
N SER A 54 14.62 -4.72 -17.42
CA SER A 54 14.55 -5.10 -18.85
C SER A 54 13.24 -4.66 -19.53
N GLY A 55 12.27 -4.10 -18.82
CA GLY A 55 10.96 -3.69 -19.36
C GLY A 55 10.00 -4.87 -19.54
N TYR A 56 10.04 -5.85 -18.65
CA TYR A 56 9.14 -7.00 -18.62
C TYR A 56 9.23 -7.91 -19.86
N VAL A 57 10.45 -8.19 -20.31
CA VAL A 57 10.67 -9.08 -21.47
C VAL A 57 10.14 -10.48 -21.16
N GLY A 58 9.48 -11.10 -22.15
CA GLY A 58 9.02 -12.49 -22.07
C GLY A 58 7.60 -12.69 -21.55
N VAL A 59 6.87 -11.61 -21.20
CA VAL A 59 5.44 -11.71 -20.90
C VAL A 59 4.59 -11.50 -22.17
N SER A 60 3.34 -11.95 -22.09
CA SER A 60 2.31 -11.68 -23.11
C SER A 60 2.06 -10.18 -23.28
N ASP A 61 1.51 -9.79 -24.42
CA ASP A 61 1.14 -8.39 -24.66
C ASP A 61 0.06 -7.92 -23.68
N THR A 62 -0.88 -8.79 -23.35
CA THR A 62 -1.91 -8.54 -22.31
C THR A 62 -1.27 -8.22 -20.97
N THR A 63 -0.34 -9.04 -20.51
CA THR A 63 0.34 -8.83 -19.23
C THR A 63 1.19 -7.56 -19.24
N ARG A 64 1.90 -7.31 -20.34
CA ARG A 64 2.71 -6.08 -20.49
C ARG A 64 1.85 -4.83 -20.39
N SER A 65 0.70 -4.82 -21.08
CA SER A 65 -0.27 -3.71 -21.00
C SER A 65 -0.75 -3.47 -19.59
N LEU A 66 -1.11 -4.53 -18.86
CA LEU A 66 -1.55 -4.43 -17.48
C LEU A 66 -0.45 -3.93 -16.53
N LEU A 67 0.78 -4.47 -16.61
CA LEU A 67 1.91 -4.03 -15.78
C LEU A 67 2.26 -2.55 -16.04
N ASN A 68 2.25 -2.13 -17.32
CA ASN A 68 2.47 -0.74 -17.71
C ASN A 68 1.35 0.17 -17.17
N TYR A 69 0.10 -0.26 -17.28
CA TYR A 69 -1.03 0.48 -16.74
C TYR A 69 -0.91 0.65 -15.24
N TRP A 70 -0.68 -0.42 -14.49
CA TRP A 70 -0.67 -0.37 -13.03
C TRP A 70 0.53 0.38 -12.45
N PHE A 71 1.74 0.15 -12.99
CA PHE A 71 2.98 0.54 -12.32
C PHE A 71 3.76 1.64 -13.01
N LEU A 72 3.50 1.92 -14.28
CA LEU A 72 4.22 2.93 -15.03
C LEU A 72 3.32 4.10 -15.48
N THR A 73 1.99 3.92 -15.43
CA THR A 73 1.03 4.98 -15.78
C THR A 73 0.61 5.75 -14.51
N LYS A 74 0.59 7.08 -14.60
CA LYS A 74 0.05 7.91 -13.52
C LYS A 74 -1.47 7.91 -13.55
N HIS A 75 -2.08 7.64 -12.39
CA HIS A 75 -3.53 7.63 -12.22
C HIS A 75 -3.97 8.87 -11.42
N PRO A 76 -4.40 9.97 -12.08
CA PRO A 76 -4.85 11.15 -11.37
C PRO A 76 -6.04 10.82 -10.45
N ARG A 77 -5.93 11.15 -9.19
CA ARG A 77 -6.98 11.09 -8.17
C ARG A 77 -7.12 12.44 -7.50
N PRO A 78 -7.62 13.46 -8.22
CA PRO A 78 -7.72 14.79 -7.68
C PRO A 78 -8.64 14.78 -6.47
N THR A 79 -8.14 15.32 -5.37
CA THR A 79 -8.94 15.61 -4.18
C THR A 79 -9.15 17.11 -4.07
N THR A 80 -10.18 17.54 -3.32
CA THR A 80 -10.43 18.97 -3.04
C THR A 80 -9.22 19.65 -2.39
N ASN A 81 -8.37 18.90 -1.71
CA ASN A 81 -7.21 19.40 -0.99
C ASN A 81 -5.89 19.22 -1.77
N ASN A 82 -5.86 18.35 -2.77
CA ASN A 82 -4.69 18.11 -3.63
C ASN A 82 -5.13 17.69 -5.04
N PRO A 83 -5.28 18.67 -5.97
CA PRO A 83 -5.67 18.40 -7.36
C PRO A 83 -4.61 17.63 -8.16
N GLU A 84 -3.37 17.60 -7.71
CA GLU A 84 -2.26 16.88 -8.35
C GLU A 84 -2.07 15.47 -7.77
N ASN A 85 -2.94 15.05 -6.86
CA ASN A 85 -2.85 13.73 -6.25
C ASN A 85 -3.01 12.63 -7.30
N CYS A 86 -2.06 11.70 -7.32
CA CYS A 86 -2.11 10.50 -8.14
C CYS A 86 -2.20 9.28 -7.24
N PHE A 87 -2.95 8.29 -7.71
CA PHE A 87 -2.91 6.97 -7.10
C PHE A 87 -1.66 6.24 -7.58
N GLU A 88 -0.95 5.63 -6.66
CA GLU A 88 0.18 4.75 -6.93
C GLU A 88 0.06 3.50 -6.06
N TYR A 89 0.50 2.36 -6.59
CA TYR A 89 0.65 1.14 -5.81
C TYR A 89 1.90 1.20 -4.96
N PHE A 90 1.85 0.68 -3.72
CA PHE A 90 3.07 0.51 -2.94
C PHE A 90 4.03 -0.44 -3.66
N PHE A 91 5.33 -0.16 -3.55
CA PHE A 91 6.33 -1.02 -4.19
C PHE A 91 6.22 -2.49 -3.73
N ALA A 92 5.90 -2.73 -2.46
CA ALA A 92 5.68 -4.08 -1.95
C ALA A 92 4.51 -4.82 -2.64
N GLN A 93 3.44 -4.10 -3.02
CA GLN A 93 2.33 -4.67 -3.79
C GLN A 93 2.78 -4.98 -5.22
N ARG A 94 3.49 -4.04 -5.84
CA ARG A 94 4.09 -4.20 -7.16
C ARG A 94 5.03 -5.41 -7.21
N GLU A 95 5.99 -5.49 -6.29
CA GLU A 95 6.97 -6.60 -6.21
C GLU A 95 6.28 -7.96 -6.08
N SER A 96 5.22 -8.06 -5.25
CA SER A 96 4.48 -9.32 -5.09
C SER A 96 3.79 -9.74 -6.39
N VAL A 97 3.15 -8.81 -7.08
CA VAL A 97 2.50 -9.07 -8.38
C VAL A 97 3.55 -9.45 -9.43
N GLU A 98 4.62 -8.66 -9.55
CA GLU A 98 5.70 -8.91 -10.51
C GLU A 98 6.36 -10.28 -10.29
N THR A 99 6.59 -10.68 -9.05
CA THR A 99 7.20 -11.97 -8.72
C THR A 99 6.32 -13.15 -9.16
N ILE A 100 5.00 -13.05 -8.95
CA ILE A 100 4.05 -14.10 -9.38
C ILE A 100 4.00 -14.18 -10.92
N VAL A 101 3.87 -13.04 -11.59
CA VAL A 101 3.85 -12.96 -13.06
C VAL A 101 5.15 -13.49 -13.65
N TYR A 102 6.30 -13.07 -13.11
CA TYR A 102 7.62 -13.55 -13.53
C TYR A 102 7.75 -15.06 -13.45
N LEU A 103 7.40 -15.65 -12.31
CA LEU A 103 7.45 -17.09 -12.11
C LEU A 103 6.51 -17.84 -13.05
N TYR A 104 5.32 -17.28 -13.30
CA TYR A 104 4.30 -17.96 -14.09
C TYR A 104 4.52 -17.83 -15.60
N GLU A 105 4.75 -16.61 -16.12
CA GLU A 105 4.86 -16.36 -17.56
C GLU A 105 6.30 -16.47 -18.09
N VAL A 106 7.27 -15.88 -17.38
CA VAL A 106 8.65 -15.79 -17.91
C VAL A 106 9.44 -17.06 -17.62
N VAL A 107 9.28 -17.59 -16.41
CA VAL A 107 10.02 -18.80 -15.97
C VAL A 107 9.23 -20.07 -16.25
N GLU A 108 7.94 -19.93 -16.53
CA GLU A 108 7.00 -21.02 -16.80
C GLU A 108 6.93 -22.06 -15.65
N CYS A 109 7.06 -21.61 -14.41
CA CYS A 109 6.90 -22.49 -13.25
C CYS A 109 5.47 -23.01 -13.19
N ARG A 110 5.33 -24.33 -13.06
CA ARG A 110 4.02 -25.01 -12.96
C ARG A 110 3.98 -26.04 -11.83
N ASN A 111 5.11 -26.34 -11.24
CA ASN A 111 5.24 -27.35 -10.19
C ASN A 111 6.11 -26.80 -9.05
N PRO A 112 5.92 -27.29 -7.81
CA PRO A 112 6.76 -26.91 -6.68
C PRO A 112 8.27 -27.10 -6.93
N GLN A 113 8.63 -28.11 -7.71
CA GLN A 113 10.02 -28.42 -8.05
C GLN A 113 10.73 -27.31 -8.82
N ASP A 114 9.96 -26.54 -9.61
CA ASP A 114 10.50 -25.44 -10.42
C ASP A 114 11.04 -24.31 -9.53
N LEU A 115 10.57 -24.23 -8.27
CA LEU A 115 11.00 -23.23 -7.29
C LEU A 115 12.38 -23.57 -6.68
N LEU A 116 12.83 -24.84 -6.71
CA LEU A 116 14.07 -25.26 -6.05
C LEU A 116 15.31 -24.54 -6.57
N LYS A 117 15.30 -24.08 -7.82
CA LYS A 117 16.42 -23.31 -8.41
C LYS A 117 16.66 -21.95 -7.74
N TYR A 118 15.71 -21.47 -6.96
CA TYR A 118 15.81 -20.22 -6.20
C TYR A 118 16.29 -20.42 -4.75
N ASP A 119 16.37 -21.67 -4.29
CA ASP A 119 16.94 -21.98 -2.98
C ASP A 119 18.47 -21.96 -3.05
N ILE A 120 19.05 -20.80 -2.76
CA ILE A 120 20.50 -20.60 -2.78
C ILE A 120 21.26 -21.38 -1.69
N HIS A 121 20.55 -21.82 -0.66
CA HIS A 121 21.15 -22.54 0.47
C HIS A 121 20.98 -24.06 0.38
N GLY A 122 20.17 -24.56 -0.57
CA GLY A 122 19.86 -25.99 -0.71
C GLY A 122 19.12 -26.55 0.51
N SER A 123 18.34 -25.68 1.19
CA SER A 123 17.64 -26.02 2.41
C SER A 123 16.28 -26.68 2.21
N ILE A 124 15.72 -26.54 0.98
CA ILE A 124 14.41 -27.07 0.63
C ILE A 124 14.58 -28.45 -0.02
N VAL A 125 13.84 -29.42 0.51
CA VAL A 125 13.66 -30.73 -0.11
C VAL A 125 12.23 -30.89 -0.59
N ILE A 126 12.03 -31.68 -1.65
CA ILE A 126 10.73 -31.81 -2.31
C ILE A 126 9.60 -32.26 -1.37
N SER A 127 9.93 -33.07 -0.37
CA SER A 127 8.97 -33.53 0.65
C SER A 127 8.48 -32.45 1.61
N MET A 128 9.03 -31.23 1.53
CA MET A 128 8.53 -30.08 2.29
C MET A 128 7.34 -29.42 1.62
N PHE A 129 7.11 -29.70 0.32
CA PHE A 129 5.89 -29.30 -0.36
C PHE A 129 4.83 -30.36 -0.11
N GLU A 130 3.78 -29.97 0.58
CA GLU A 130 2.70 -30.92 0.96
C GLU A 130 1.66 -31.06 -0.16
N GLU A 131 1.57 -30.06 -1.06
CA GLU A 131 0.65 -30.02 -2.19
C GLU A 131 1.24 -30.58 -3.48
N SER A 132 0.37 -31.09 -4.37
CA SER A 132 0.70 -31.56 -5.72
C SER A 132 0.39 -30.55 -6.83
N TRP A 133 -0.16 -29.39 -6.48
CA TRP A 133 -0.46 -28.30 -7.41
C TRP A 133 0.47 -27.11 -7.19
N PHE A 134 0.49 -26.18 -8.15
CA PHE A 134 1.35 -25.01 -8.08
C PHE A 134 0.76 -23.96 -7.10
N ARG A 135 1.53 -23.64 -6.08
CA ARG A 135 1.17 -22.75 -5.00
C ARG A 135 2.26 -21.74 -4.71
N LEU A 136 1.89 -20.48 -4.57
CA LEU A 136 2.80 -19.38 -4.28
C LEU A 136 2.30 -18.60 -3.06
N VAL A 137 3.22 -18.21 -2.19
CA VAL A 137 2.93 -17.48 -0.95
C VAL A 137 3.63 -16.14 -0.98
N THR A 138 2.89 -15.06 -0.74
CA THR A 138 3.45 -13.71 -0.53
C THR A 138 3.28 -13.31 0.92
N LYS A 139 4.38 -12.94 1.59
CA LYS A 139 4.34 -12.34 2.91
C LYS A 139 4.21 -10.82 2.77
N GLN A 140 3.17 -10.29 3.38
CA GLN A 140 2.95 -8.85 3.47
C GLN A 140 2.50 -8.48 4.88
N ALA A 141 3.17 -7.54 5.51
CA ALA A 141 2.82 -7.04 6.83
C ALA A 141 1.35 -6.60 6.90
N THR A 142 0.75 -6.65 8.08
CA THR A 142 -0.64 -6.23 8.27
C THR A 142 -0.79 -4.75 7.92
N GLY A 143 -1.86 -4.39 7.20
CA GLY A 143 -2.15 -2.99 6.82
C GLY A 143 -1.49 -2.52 5.52
N THR A 144 -0.78 -3.38 4.80
CA THR A 144 -0.07 -3.04 3.54
C THR A 144 -0.89 -3.26 2.27
N GLY A 145 -2.17 -3.64 2.40
CA GLY A 145 -3.09 -3.77 1.28
C GLY A 145 -3.05 -5.13 0.58
N LYS A 146 -2.98 -6.23 1.32
CA LYS A 146 -3.03 -7.63 0.82
C LYS A 146 -4.17 -7.86 -0.19
N THR A 147 -5.37 -7.40 0.13
CA THR A 147 -6.55 -7.54 -0.76
C THR A 147 -6.33 -6.87 -2.13
N LYS A 148 -5.56 -5.77 -2.18
CA LYS A 148 -5.22 -5.09 -3.44
C LYS A 148 -4.37 -5.98 -4.35
N VAL A 149 -3.38 -6.68 -3.78
CA VAL A 149 -2.55 -7.64 -4.53
C VAL A 149 -3.41 -8.75 -5.13
N LEU A 150 -4.32 -9.32 -4.34
CA LEU A 150 -5.26 -10.34 -4.84
C LEU A 150 -6.14 -9.79 -5.97
N SER A 151 -6.66 -8.55 -5.85
CA SER A 151 -7.50 -7.93 -6.88
C SER A 151 -6.74 -7.69 -8.19
N VAL A 152 -5.48 -7.24 -8.11
CA VAL A 152 -4.61 -7.05 -9.29
C VAL A 152 -4.34 -8.39 -9.99
N LEU A 153 -4.00 -9.42 -9.24
CA LEU A 153 -3.72 -10.76 -9.77
C LEU A 153 -4.98 -11.43 -10.35
N LEU A 154 -6.15 -11.14 -9.80
CA LEU A 154 -7.43 -11.59 -10.37
C LEU A 154 -7.64 -10.96 -11.75
N VAL A 155 -7.44 -9.64 -11.87
CA VAL A 155 -7.54 -8.94 -13.16
C VAL A 155 -6.54 -9.48 -14.17
N TRP A 156 -5.29 -9.70 -13.76
CA TRP A 156 -4.27 -10.32 -14.59
C TRP A 156 -4.71 -11.69 -15.12
N SER A 157 -5.10 -12.61 -14.24
CA SER A 157 -5.51 -13.95 -14.65
C SER A 157 -6.72 -13.93 -15.59
N TYR A 158 -7.70 -13.06 -15.29
CA TYR A 158 -8.92 -12.93 -16.09
C TYR A 158 -8.60 -12.51 -17.53
N PHE A 159 -7.82 -11.43 -17.70
CA PHE A 159 -7.53 -10.91 -19.04
C PHE A 159 -6.51 -11.76 -19.79
N HIS A 160 -5.52 -12.31 -19.09
CA HIS A 160 -4.61 -13.25 -19.71
C HIS A 160 -5.39 -14.46 -20.29
N LYS A 161 -6.35 -15.00 -19.53
CA LYS A 161 -7.22 -16.09 -20.00
C LYS A 161 -8.21 -15.66 -21.09
N THR A 162 -8.54 -14.36 -21.15
CA THR A 162 -9.52 -13.84 -22.11
C THR A 162 -8.88 -13.49 -23.45
N TYR A 163 -7.64 -13.00 -23.45
CA TYR A 163 -6.99 -12.47 -24.65
C TYR A 163 -5.85 -13.36 -25.17
N GLU A 164 -5.33 -14.28 -24.36
CA GLU A 164 -4.25 -15.19 -24.77
C GLU A 164 -4.81 -16.61 -25.01
N ASP A 165 -4.70 -17.09 -26.23
CA ASP A 165 -5.29 -18.38 -26.66
C ASP A 165 -4.73 -19.58 -25.88
N ASP A 166 -3.42 -19.59 -25.57
CA ASP A 166 -2.74 -20.68 -24.88
C ASP A 166 -2.67 -20.50 -23.35
N SER A 167 -3.51 -19.65 -22.77
CA SER A 167 -3.48 -19.36 -21.34
C SER A 167 -3.94 -20.54 -20.48
N ASP A 168 -3.09 -20.94 -19.55
CA ASP A 168 -3.40 -21.90 -18.49
C ASP A 168 -4.05 -21.28 -17.24
N LEU A 169 -4.22 -19.94 -17.25
CA LEU A 169 -4.89 -19.20 -16.15
C LEU A 169 -6.41 -19.41 -16.19
N SER A 170 -7.12 -18.76 -15.30
CA SER A 170 -8.54 -18.97 -15.10
C SER A 170 -9.32 -17.66 -15.07
N ARG A 171 -10.60 -17.73 -15.50
CA ARG A 171 -11.63 -16.70 -15.27
C ARG A 171 -12.55 -17.05 -14.11
N ASN A 172 -12.34 -18.20 -13.49
CA ASN A 172 -13.08 -18.63 -12.30
C ASN A 172 -12.15 -18.58 -11.09
N PHE A 173 -12.59 -17.89 -10.04
CA PHE A 173 -11.78 -17.60 -8.86
C PHE A 173 -12.48 -18.08 -7.61
N LEU A 174 -11.74 -18.78 -6.76
CA LEU A 174 -12.20 -19.15 -5.43
C LEU A 174 -11.43 -18.30 -4.41
N LEU A 175 -12.09 -17.28 -3.87
CA LEU A 175 -11.57 -16.44 -2.80
C LEU A 175 -11.98 -17.01 -1.45
N ILE A 176 -10.98 -17.25 -0.63
CA ILE A 176 -11.18 -17.89 0.66
C ILE A 176 -10.70 -16.98 1.76
N THR A 177 -11.56 -16.79 2.74
CA THR A 177 -11.31 -15.95 3.91
C THR A 177 -11.31 -16.78 5.19
N PRO A 178 -10.54 -16.39 6.21
CA PRO A 178 -10.44 -17.17 7.43
C PRO A 178 -11.73 -17.16 8.25
N ASN A 179 -12.54 -16.12 8.15
CA ASN A 179 -13.78 -15.99 8.93
C ASN A 179 -14.80 -15.07 8.25
N ILE A 180 -16.00 -15.04 8.82
CA ILE A 180 -17.14 -14.30 8.26
C ILE A 180 -16.96 -12.78 8.30
N ILE A 181 -16.16 -12.23 9.21
CA ILE A 181 -15.92 -10.77 9.30
C ILE A 181 -15.04 -10.30 8.14
N VAL A 182 -13.99 -11.06 7.83
CA VAL A 182 -13.16 -10.82 6.63
C VAL A 182 -14.00 -10.98 5.38
N LEU A 183 -14.86 -12.00 5.35
CA LEU A 183 -15.78 -12.24 4.24
C LEU A 183 -16.72 -11.04 4.02
N ASP A 184 -17.37 -10.54 5.09
CA ASP A 184 -18.28 -9.39 4.98
C ASP A 184 -17.56 -8.11 4.49
N ARG A 185 -16.30 -7.92 4.89
CA ARG A 185 -15.47 -6.81 4.39
C ARG A 185 -15.17 -6.97 2.91
N ILE A 186 -14.64 -8.12 2.51
CA ILE A 186 -14.33 -8.41 1.11
C ILE A 186 -15.61 -8.39 0.27
N ARG A 187 -16.73 -8.88 0.81
CA ARG A 187 -18.04 -8.75 0.18
C ARG A 187 -18.36 -7.29 -0.14
N THR A 188 -18.18 -6.37 0.81
CA THR A 188 -18.45 -4.94 0.60
C THR A 188 -17.56 -4.35 -0.49
N ASP A 189 -16.27 -4.74 -0.53
CA ASP A 189 -15.32 -4.30 -1.53
C ASP A 189 -15.64 -4.86 -2.93
N PHE A 190 -16.17 -6.10 -2.99
CA PHE A 190 -16.47 -6.80 -4.24
C PHE A 190 -17.94 -6.66 -4.68
N ASP A 191 -18.83 -6.14 -3.83
CA ASP A 191 -20.24 -5.95 -4.17
C ASP A 191 -20.38 -5.02 -5.39
N GLY A 192 -21.11 -5.50 -6.41
CA GLY A 192 -21.20 -4.80 -7.69
C GLY A 192 -19.85 -4.66 -8.43
N LEU A 193 -18.84 -5.46 -8.07
CA LEU A 193 -17.46 -5.38 -8.60
C LEU A 193 -16.80 -4.00 -8.40
N LYS A 194 -17.26 -3.24 -7.40
CA LYS A 194 -16.94 -1.84 -7.20
C LYS A 194 -15.43 -1.58 -7.08
N ILE A 195 -14.71 -2.43 -6.35
CA ILE A 195 -13.26 -2.29 -6.17
C ILE A 195 -12.48 -2.25 -7.49
N PHE A 196 -12.98 -2.94 -8.52
CA PHE A 196 -12.32 -3.02 -9.82
C PHE A 196 -12.49 -1.76 -10.67
N PHE A 197 -13.52 -0.95 -10.37
CA PHE A 197 -13.84 0.28 -11.10
C PHE A 197 -13.48 1.55 -10.30
N ASP A 198 -13.54 1.51 -8.97
CA ASP A 198 -13.21 2.66 -8.12
C ASP A 198 -11.68 2.90 -8.04
N ASP A 199 -10.90 1.84 -8.09
CA ASP A 199 -9.44 1.88 -8.14
C ASP A 199 -8.93 1.65 -9.58
N PRO A 200 -7.74 2.11 -9.94
CA PRO A 200 -7.17 1.91 -11.27
C PRO A 200 -6.69 0.46 -11.49
N LEU A 201 -7.61 -0.50 -11.32
CA LEU A 201 -7.35 -1.93 -11.55
C LEU A 201 -7.60 -2.30 -13.01
N LEU A 202 -8.65 -1.72 -13.61
CA LEU A 202 -9.01 -1.97 -15.01
C LEU A 202 -8.54 -0.82 -15.88
N PRO A 203 -7.77 -1.09 -16.95
CA PRO A 203 -7.52 -0.07 -17.96
C PRO A 203 -8.84 0.41 -18.61
N PRO A 204 -8.92 1.66 -19.05
CA PRO A 204 -10.09 2.14 -19.77
C PRO A 204 -10.21 1.43 -21.13
N ASN A 205 -11.43 1.37 -21.68
CA ASN A 205 -11.63 0.88 -23.04
C ASN A 205 -10.81 1.71 -24.03
N GLY A 206 -10.15 1.04 -24.97
CA GLY A 206 -9.26 1.64 -25.95
C GLY A 206 -7.80 1.75 -25.50
N TYR A 207 -7.47 1.40 -24.26
CA TYR A 207 -6.08 1.27 -23.84
C TYR A 207 -5.45 0.06 -24.52
N ASP A 208 -4.34 0.26 -25.24
CA ASP A 208 -3.69 -0.76 -26.08
C ASP A 208 -4.70 -1.53 -26.96
N ASP A 209 -5.65 -0.80 -27.56
CA ASP A 209 -6.69 -1.28 -28.49
C ASP A 209 -7.65 -2.35 -27.94
N GLN A 210 -7.70 -2.55 -26.62
CA GLN A 210 -8.58 -3.51 -25.96
C GLN A 210 -9.79 -2.86 -25.26
N ASN A 211 -10.85 -3.63 -25.06
CA ASN A 211 -12.09 -3.19 -24.41
C ASN A 211 -12.16 -3.62 -22.94
N TRP A 212 -11.13 -3.32 -22.16
CA TRP A 212 -10.91 -3.81 -20.80
C TRP A 212 -12.15 -3.73 -19.90
N ASN A 213 -12.78 -2.55 -19.78
CA ASN A 213 -13.96 -2.39 -18.91
C ASN A 213 -15.17 -3.17 -19.42
N SER A 214 -15.37 -3.23 -20.74
CA SER A 214 -16.51 -3.92 -21.34
C SER A 214 -16.36 -5.44 -21.31
N ASP A 215 -15.14 -5.94 -21.42
CA ASP A 215 -14.84 -7.36 -21.45
C ASP A 215 -14.71 -7.97 -20.04
N PHE A 216 -14.58 -7.13 -19.00
CA PHE A 216 -14.56 -7.58 -17.61
C PHE A 216 -15.96 -7.92 -17.12
N GLN A 217 -16.35 -9.19 -17.27
CA GLN A 217 -17.70 -9.67 -16.99
C GLN A 217 -17.68 -10.85 -16.00
N LEU A 218 -17.50 -10.53 -14.72
CA LEU A 218 -17.51 -11.50 -13.64
C LEU A 218 -18.84 -11.49 -12.87
N THR A 219 -19.25 -12.65 -12.39
CA THR A 219 -20.37 -12.77 -11.45
C THR A 219 -19.84 -13.16 -10.09
N LEU A 220 -20.23 -12.41 -9.05
CA LEU A 220 -19.89 -12.70 -7.67
C LEU A 220 -20.92 -13.67 -7.05
N HIS A 221 -20.44 -14.76 -6.52
CA HIS A 221 -21.20 -15.74 -5.76
C HIS A 221 -20.68 -15.77 -4.32
N ILE A 222 -21.58 -15.63 -3.35
CA ILE A 222 -21.18 -15.50 -1.93
C ILE A 222 -21.74 -16.69 -1.16
N GLN A 223 -20.86 -17.51 -0.63
CA GLN A 223 -21.18 -18.67 0.18
C GLN A 223 -22.26 -19.56 -0.48
N ASP A 224 -23.44 -19.65 0.16
CA ASP A 224 -24.55 -20.50 -0.26
C ASP A 224 -25.47 -19.80 -1.29
N GLU A 225 -25.22 -18.51 -1.63
CA GLU A 225 -26.01 -17.75 -2.60
C GLU A 225 -25.42 -17.91 -4.01
N VAL A 226 -25.37 -19.13 -4.50
CA VAL A 226 -24.84 -19.38 -5.83
C VAL A 226 -25.97 -19.36 -6.86
N GLY A 227 -25.88 -18.40 -7.75
CA GLY A 227 -26.78 -18.30 -8.91
C GLY A 227 -26.30 -19.14 -10.10
N THR A 228 -26.84 -18.82 -11.27
CA THR A 228 -26.38 -19.41 -12.54
C THR A 228 -24.94 -19.03 -12.82
N LEU A 229 -24.11 -20.02 -13.18
CA LEU A 229 -22.72 -19.78 -13.56
C LEU A 229 -22.61 -18.91 -14.80
N ASN A 230 -21.79 -17.89 -14.74
CA ASN A 230 -21.46 -17.03 -15.86
C ASN A 230 -20.36 -17.68 -16.70
N LYS A 231 -20.63 -17.85 -17.99
CA LYS A 231 -19.65 -18.40 -18.94
C LYS A 231 -18.42 -17.50 -19.14
N LYS A 232 -18.53 -16.21 -18.82
CA LYS A 232 -17.44 -15.24 -18.94
C LYS A 232 -16.49 -15.29 -17.75
N GLY A 233 -16.98 -15.63 -16.57
CA GLY A 233 -16.17 -15.83 -15.38
C GLY A 233 -16.96 -15.65 -14.08
N ASN A 234 -16.43 -16.23 -13.02
CA ASN A 234 -17.08 -16.25 -11.71
C ASN A 234 -16.09 -16.01 -10.59
N ILE A 235 -16.53 -15.30 -9.54
CA ILE A 235 -15.83 -15.18 -8.28
C ILE A 235 -16.66 -15.90 -7.21
N PHE A 236 -16.12 -16.92 -6.61
CA PHE A 236 -16.72 -17.62 -5.47
C PHE A 236 -16.05 -17.13 -4.19
N LEU A 237 -16.78 -16.38 -3.38
CA LEU A 237 -16.30 -15.86 -2.10
C LEU A 237 -16.87 -16.71 -0.95
N THR A 238 -15.99 -17.33 -0.19
CA THR A 238 -16.36 -18.22 0.91
C THR A 238 -15.43 -18.06 2.13
N ASN A 239 -15.88 -18.51 3.27
CA ASN A 239 -15.02 -18.65 4.43
C ASN A 239 -14.62 -20.13 4.66
N ILE A 240 -13.53 -20.29 5.41
CA ILE A 240 -12.92 -21.59 5.70
C ILE A 240 -13.89 -22.60 6.32
N HIS A 241 -14.86 -22.14 7.13
CA HIS A 241 -15.79 -23.01 7.87
C HIS A 241 -16.92 -23.60 7.02
N ARG A 242 -17.13 -23.09 5.81
CA ARG A 242 -18.23 -23.51 4.91
C ARG A 242 -17.81 -24.49 3.83
N VAL A 243 -16.53 -24.71 3.64
CA VAL A 243 -16.01 -25.63 2.63
C VAL A 243 -16.08 -27.08 3.11
N TYR A 244 -16.40 -27.29 4.39
CA TYR A 244 -16.53 -28.63 4.98
C TYR A 244 -17.91 -29.26 4.76
N ASP A 245 -17.91 -30.47 4.27
CA ASP A 245 -19.06 -31.35 4.36
C ASP A 245 -19.10 -31.96 5.78
N ARG A 246 -20.09 -31.57 6.58
CA ARG A 246 -20.27 -32.07 7.98
C ARG A 246 -20.50 -33.57 8.10
N LYS A 247 -20.60 -34.33 7.00
CA LYS A 247 -20.97 -35.73 7.02
C LYS A 247 -19.86 -36.73 7.28
N ASP A 248 -18.60 -36.35 7.15
CA ASP A 248 -17.46 -37.27 7.28
C ASP A 248 -16.51 -36.99 8.46
N SER A 249 -16.85 -36.06 9.36
CA SER A 249 -16.06 -35.86 10.58
C SER A 249 -16.51 -36.83 11.66
N HIS A 250 -15.81 -37.92 11.82
CA HIS A 250 -15.73 -38.55 13.12
C HIS A 250 -15.14 -37.52 14.11
N PRO A 251 -15.83 -37.27 15.25
CA PRO A 251 -15.29 -36.32 16.22
C PRO A 251 -13.95 -36.83 16.72
N SER A 252 -12.91 -36.07 16.53
CA SER A 252 -11.66 -36.32 17.24
C SER A 252 -11.92 -36.08 18.72
N TYR A 253 -11.30 -36.89 19.56
CA TYR A 253 -11.50 -36.90 21.02
C TYR A 253 -11.17 -35.60 21.76
N ASP A 254 -10.73 -34.56 21.05
CA ASP A 254 -10.33 -33.26 21.58
C ASP A 254 -11.34 -32.11 21.32
N ASP A 255 -12.49 -32.39 20.71
CA ASP A 255 -13.56 -31.40 20.56
C ASP A 255 -14.48 -31.41 21.80
N GLU A 256 -14.54 -30.25 22.49
CA GLU A 256 -15.36 -30.02 23.70
C GLU A 256 -16.88 -30.12 23.48
N ASN A 257 -17.38 -30.65 22.37
CA ASN A 257 -18.80 -30.96 22.11
C ASN A 257 -19.21 -32.41 22.42
N THR A 258 -18.72 -32.90 23.53
CA THR A 258 -19.13 -34.21 24.07
C THR A 258 -20.64 -34.33 24.39
N MET A 259 -21.35 -33.19 24.47
CA MET A 259 -22.81 -33.20 24.75
C MET A 259 -23.65 -33.64 23.55
N ASP A 260 -23.27 -33.31 22.32
CA ASP A 260 -24.02 -33.70 21.12
C ASP A 260 -23.85 -35.21 20.82
N TYR A 261 -22.75 -35.81 21.27
CA TYR A 261 -22.53 -37.25 21.16
C TYR A 261 -23.45 -38.05 22.08
N PHE A 262 -23.79 -37.50 23.25
CA PHE A 262 -24.67 -38.21 24.23
C PHE A 262 -26.17 -37.98 23.98
N LEU A 263 -26.56 -36.92 23.26
CA LEU A 263 -27.97 -36.56 23.04
C LEU A 263 -28.56 -37.09 21.73
N GLY A 264 -27.75 -37.74 20.88
CA GLY A 264 -28.16 -38.24 19.57
C GLY A 264 -28.40 -37.13 18.54
N ASP A 265 -28.34 -37.47 17.25
CA ASP A 265 -28.60 -36.57 16.15
C ASP A 265 -29.93 -35.83 16.30
N LYS A 266 -29.88 -34.49 16.26
CA LYS A 266 -31.12 -33.70 16.16
C LYS A 266 -31.92 -34.17 14.94
N PRO A 267 -33.23 -34.38 15.05
CA PRO A 267 -34.03 -34.77 13.91
C PRO A 267 -33.92 -33.71 12.82
N VAL A 268 -33.43 -34.12 11.66
CA VAL A 268 -33.36 -33.31 10.46
C VAL A 268 -34.78 -32.88 10.11
N THR A 269 -35.15 -31.65 10.41
CA THR A 269 -36.35 -31.04 9.84
C THR A 269 -36.12 -30.97 8.32
N LYS A 270 -36.91 -31.74 7.58
CA LYS A 270 -36.95 -31.72 6.12
C LYS A 270 -37.52 -30.38 5.64
N THR A 271 -36.71 -29.34 5.65
CA THR A 271 -36.82 -28.24 4.72
C THR A 271 -35.86 -28.56 3.58
N GLN A 272 -36.41 -28.79 2.40
CA GLN A 272 -35.63 -28.83 1.15
C GLN A 272 -35.00 -27.45 0.91
N ASP A 273 -33.93 -27.18 1.60
CA ASP A 273 -33.03 -26.10 1.19
C ASP A 273 -32.21 -26.65 0.03
N ASN A 274 -32.46 -26.15 -1.16
CA ASN A 274 -31.61 -26.32 -2.33
C ASN A 274 -30.27 -25.60 -2.08
N LYS A 275 -29.50 -26.01 -1.10
CA LYS A 275 -28.13 -25.51 -0.86
C LYS A 275 -27.22 -26.21 -1.84
N ILE A 276 -26.84 -25.46 -2.89
CA ILE A 276 -25.80 -25.89 -3.80
C ILE A 276 -24.49 -25.81 -3.01
N VAL A 277 -23.89 -26.95 -2.77
CA VAL A 277 -22.61 -27.06 -2.06
C VAL A 277 -21.51 -26.58 -3.01
N LEU A 278 -20.56 -25.80 -2.54
CA LEU A 278 -19.43 -25.28 -3.34
C LEU A 278 -18.72 -26.41 -4.13
N ARG A 279 -18.68 -27.60 -3.57
CA ARG A 279 -18.17 -28.83 -4.21
C ARG A 279 -18.91 -29.18 -5.52
N ASP A 280 -20.23 -28.97 -5.55
CA ASP A 280 -21.05 -29.27 -6.74
C ASP A 280 -20.87 -28.24 -7.83
N ILE A 281 -20.57 -26.98 -7.45
CA ILE A 281 -20.27 -25.90 -8.41
C ILE A 281 -18.93 -26.14 -9.09
N VAL A 282 -17.91 -26.52 -8.33
CA VAL A 282 -16.58 -26.83 -8.88
C VAL A 282 -16.62 -28.01 -9.85
N ARG A 283 -17.66 -28.89 -9.76
CA ARG A 283 -17.86 -29.97 -10.74
C ARG A 283 -18.21 -29.45 -12.14
N ASP A 284 -18.80 -28.27 -12.23
CA ASP A 284 -19.25 -27.70 -13.53
C ASP A 284 -18.20 -26.76 -14.15
N ILE A 285 -17.07 -26.52 -13.46
CA ILE A 285 -15.99 -25.65 -13.94
C ILE A 285 -14.81 -26.50 -14.43
N ASP A 286 -14.18 -26.07 -15.50
CA ASP A 286 -13.03 -26.75 -16.09
C ASP A 286 -11.71 -26.07 -15.75
N GLU A 287 -11.73 -24.87 -15.21
CA GLU A 287 -10.58 -24.07 -14.81
C GLU A 287 -10.84 -23.34 -13.50
N LEU A 288 -9.86 -23.26 -12.60
CA LEU A 288 -10.01 -22.58 -11.31
C LEU A 288 -8.66 -22.03 -10.84
N LEU A 289 -8.68 -20.80 -10.29
CA LEU A 289 -7.60 -20.19 -9.54
C LEU A 289 -8.06 -19.95 -8.11
N ILE A 290 -7.25 -20.37 -7.12
CA ILE A 290 -7.56 -20.19 -5.70
C ILE A 290 -6.76 -19.04 -5.14
N MET A 291 -7.41 -18.18 -4.36
CA MET A 291 -6.81 -17.06 -3.66
C MET A 291 -7.18 -17.10 -2.17
N ASN A 292 -6.17 -17.10 -1.32
CA ASN A 292 -6.37 -17.14 0.13
C ASN A 292 -5.88 -15.85 0.79
N ASP A 293 -6.77 -15.18 1.49
CA ASP A 293 -6.38 -14.12 2.42
C ASP A 293 -6.11 -14.72 3.81
N GLU A 294 -5.08 -14.24 4.50
CA GLU A 294 -4.60 -14.75 5.79
C GLU A 294 -4.32 -16.27 5.78
N ALA A 295 -3.58 -16.71 4.78
CA ALA A 295 -3.36 -18.13 4.45
C ALA A 295 -2.68 -18.97 5.54
N HIS A 296 -2.17 -18.36 6.61
CA HIS A 296 -1.57 -19.10 7.72
C HIS A 296 -2.56 -20.03 8.46
N HIS A 297 -3.86 -19.86 8.24
CA HIS A 297 -4.90 -20.79 8.76
C HIS A 297 -5.09 -22.05 7.93
N ILE A 298 -4.45 -22.18 6.79
CA ILE A 298 -4.76 -23.17 5.74
C ILE A 298 -3.64 -24.20 5.57
N HIS A 299 -2.53 -24.06 6.27
CA HIS A 299 -1.28 -24.71 5.92
C HIS A 299 -1.03 -26.10 6.50
N ASP A 300 -1.86 -26.59 7.39
CA ASP A 300 -1.67 -27.94 7.90
C ASP A 300 -2.40 -28.93 6.97
N SER A 301 -1.67 -29.90 6.40
CA SER A 301 -2.22 -31.00 5.61
C SER A 301 -3.23 -31.85 6.38
N LYS A 302 -3.24 -31.79 7.72
CA LYS A 302 -4.23 -32.39 8.59
C LYS A 302 -5.54 -31.62 8.62
N LEU A 303 -5.53 -30.34 8.25
CA LEU A 303 -6.73 -29.52 8.23
C LEU A 303 -7.65 -29.95 7.08
N SER A 304 -8.92 -30.02 7.36
CA SER A 304 -9.96 -30.36 6.38
C SER A 304 -9.95 -29.44 5.17
N TRP A 305 -9.44 -28.23 5.35
CA TRP A 305 -9.25 -27.21 4.34
C TRP A 305 -8.26 -27.59 3.22
N PHE A 306 -7.07 -28.02 3.58
CA PHE A 306 -6.09 -28.56 2.64
C PHE A 306 -6.68 -29.71 1.83
N LYS A 307 -7.39 -30.62 2.52
CA LYS A 307 -8.09 -31.74 1.88
C LYS A 307 -9.13 -31.28 0.87
N SER A 308 -9.88 -30.22 1.19
CA SER A 308 -10.88 -29.67 0.26
C SER A 308 -10.25 -29.14 -1.02
N ILE A 309 -9.13 -28.42 -0.93
CA ILE A 309 -8.39 -27.96 -2.13
C ILE A 309 -7.84 -29.17 -2.89
N GLN A 310 -7.30 -30.15 -2.19
CA GLN A 310 -6.82 -31.39 -2.80
C GLN A 310 -7.93 -32.13 -3.56
N ASP A 311 -9.13 -32.23 -2.98
CA ASP A 311 -10.30 -32.84 -3.63
C ASP A 311 -10.71 -32.04 -4.87
N ILE A 312 -10.70 -30.71 -4.82
CA ILE A 312 -10.94 -29.82 -5.96
C ILE A 312 -9.92 -30.11 -7.06
N HIS A 313 -8.64 -30.11 -6.73
CA HIS A 313 -7.56 -30.38 -7.68
C HIS A 313 -7.72 -31.77 -8.32
N ASN A 314 -7.99 -32.80 -7.51
CA ASN A 314 -8.20 -34.15 -8.01
C ASN A 314 -9.43 -34.25 -8.96
N ASN A 315 -10.51 -33.54 -8.66
CA ASN A 315 -11.69 -33.50 -9.54
C ASN A 315 -11.38 -32.81 -10.88
N LEU A 316 -10.59 -31.73 -10.87
CA LEU A 316 -10.14 -31.06 -12.11
C LEU A 316 -9.23 -31.99 -12.95
N LEU A 317 -8.34 -32.74 -12.30
CA LEU A 317 -7.49 -33.73 -13.00
C LEU A 317 -8.30 -34.82 -13.68
N GLN A 318 -9.41 -35.29 -13.08
CA GLN A 318 -10.31 -36.27 -13.72
C GLN A 318 -10.98 -35.74 -14.99
N LYS A 319 -11.09 -34.42 -15.14
CA LYS A 319 -11.62 -33.74 -16.33
C LYS A 319 -10.52 -33.38 -17.33
N ASN A 320 -9.30 -33.88 -17.19
CA ASN A 320 -8.13 -33.46 -17.94
C ASN A 320 -7.82 -31.96 -17.82
N SER A 321 -8.18 -31.36 -16.71
CA SER A 321 -7.85 -30.00 -16.32
C SER A 321 -7.02 -29.99 -15.04
N ARG A 322 -6.60 -28.84 -14.58
CA ARG A 322 -5.83 -28.69 -13.33
C ARG A 322 -6.21 -27.40 -12.62
N LEU A 323 -5.89 -27.31 -11.35
CA LEU A 323 -5.87 -26.05 -10.65
C LEU A 323 -4.78 -25.16 -11.26
N SER A 324 -5.16 -24.02 -11.81
CA SER A 324 -4.25 -23.14 -12.54
C SER A 324 -3.13 -22.62 -11.65
N LEU A 325 -3.50 -22.09 -10.49
CA LEU A 325 -2.59 -21.53 -9.51
C LEU A 325 -3.30 -21.36 -8.17
N GLN A 326 -2.60 -21.55 -7.07
CA GLN A 326 -3.02 -21.09 -5.75
C GLN A 326 -2.13 -19.93 -5.30
N ILE A 327 -2.74 -18.82 -4.95
CA ILE A 327 -2.08 -17.61 -4.45
C ILE A 327 -2.49 -17.39 -3.00
N ASP A 328 -1.50 -17.40 -2.14
CA ASP A 328 -1.67 -17.19 -0.71
C ASP A 328 -1.06 -15.86 -0.30
N VAL A 329 -1.82 -15.02 0.40
CA VAL A 329 -1.32 -13.78 0.96
C VAL A 329 -1.48 -13.80 2.48
N THR A 330 -0.41 -13.54 3.22
CA THR A 330 -0.43 -13.56 4.68
C THR A 330 0.63 -12.62 5.26
N ALA A 331 0.42 -12.13 6.47
CA ALA A 331 1.44 -11.43 7.23
C ALA A 331 2.45 -12.40 7.87
N THR A 332 2.02 -13.62 8.16
CA THR A 332 2.79 -14.59 8.95
C THR A 332 2.79 -15.96 8.25
N PRO A 333 3.66 -16.17 7.23
CA PRO A 333 3.72 -17.43 6.49
C PRO A 333 4.47 -18.51 7.31
N LYS A 334 3.92 -18.91 8.46
CA LYS A 334 4.53 -19.86 9.39
C LYS A 334 3.56 -20.97 9.75
N HIS A 335 4.09 -22.19 9.80
CA HIS A 335 3.40 -23.35 10.37
C HIS A 335 3.27 -23.22 11.89
N GLU A 336 2.43 -24.02 12.52
CA GLU A 336 2.30 -24.07 13.98
C GLU A 336 3.61 -24.39 14.72
N ASN A 337 4.53 -25.11 14.08
CA ASN A 337 5.87 -25.40 14.58
C ASN A 337 6.87 -24.23 14.44
N GLY A 338 6.44 -23.10 13.86
CA GLY A 338 7.25 -21.88 13.64
C GLY A 338 8.09 -21.87 12.38
N ASN A 339 8.10 -22.93 11.55
CA ASN A 339 8.81 -22.96 10.28
C ASN A 339 8.08 -22.11 9.24
N ILE A 340 8.83 -21.40 8.39
CA ILE A 340 8.27 -20.63 7.27
C ILE A 340 7.78 -21.57 6.17
N PHE A 341 6.71 -21.17 5.48
CA PHE A 341 6.24 -21.86 4.28
C PHE A 341 7.29 -21.81 3.17
N VAL A 342 7.70 -22.95 2.70
CA VAL A 342 8.76 -23.08 1.67
C VAL A 342 8.36 -22.41 0.35
N GLN A 343 7.07 -22.22 0.08
CA GLN A 343 6.51 -21.56 -1.10
C GLN A 343 6.55 -20.02 -1.03
N THR A 344 7.17 -19.45 0.03
CA THR A 344 7.25 -17.99 0.19
C THR A 344 8.18 -17.38 -0.85
N ILE A 345 7.60 -16.62 -1.78
CA ILE A 345 8.30 -16.03 -2.93
C ILE A 345 8.56 -14.52 -2.78
N SER A 346 7.80 -13.85 -1.94
CA SER A 346 7.94 -12.42 -1.66
C SER A 346 7.79 -12.16 -0.17
N ASP A 347 8.57 -11.23 0.36
CA ASP A 347 8.60 -10.89 1.79
C ASP A 347 8.65 -9.37 1.97
N TYR A 348 7.58 -8.81 2.53
CA TYR A 348 7.56 -7.42 2.98
C TYR A 348 7.27 -7.40 4.49
N PRO A 349 8.34 -7.42 5.31
CA PRO A 349 8.22 -7.54 6.75
C PRO A 349 7.76 -6.24 7.42
N LEU A 350 7.30 -6.35 8.66
CA LEU A 350 6.78 -5.23 9.43
C LEU A 350 7.82 -4.11 9.62
N VAL A 351 9.10 -4.45 9.74
CA VAL A 351 10.19 -3.46 9.88
C VAL A 351 10.27 -2.53 8.67
N GLU A 352 10.14 -3.05 7.46
CA GLU A 352 10.13 -2.26 6.23
C GLU A 352 8.84 -1.42 6.13
N ALA A 353 7.69 -2.00 6.49
CA ALA A 353 6.40 -1.30 6.49
C ALA A 353 6.38 -0.10 7.48
N ILE A 354 7.01 -0.23 8.64
CA ILE A 354 7.19 0.86 9.60
C ILE A 354 8.14 1.92 9.03
N ALA A 355 9.29 1.52 8.49
CA ALA A 355 10.29 2.43 7.94
C ALA A 355 9.73 3.26 6.76
N GLN A 356 8.92 2.63 5.91
CA GLN A 356 8.21 3.29 4.82
C GLN A 356 6.91 3.97 5.25
N ARG A 357 6.63 4.03 6.55
CA ARG A 357 5.43 4.69 7.10
C ARG A 357 4.11 4.17 6.51
N VAL A 358 4.08 2.92 6.08
CA VAL A 358 2.84 2.25 5.65
C VAL A 358 1.96 1.90 6.84
N VAL A 359 2.59 1.69 8.00
CA VAL A 359 1.94 1.40 9.28
C VAL A 359 2.50 2.29 10.39
N LYS A 360 1.78 2.37 11.52
CA LYS A 360 2.21 3.10 12.71
C LYS A 360 3.41 2.45 13.38
N GLN A 361 4.19 3.25 14.09
CA GLN A 361 5.29 2.78 14.92
C GLN A 361 4.81 2.51 16.36
N PRO A 362 4.99 1.30 16.90
CA PRO A 362 4.70 1.04 18.30
C PRO A 362 5.75 1.67 19.22
N VAL A 363 5.28 2.27 20.32
CA VAL A 363 6.11 2.94 21.33
C VAL A 363 5.80 2.36 22.71
N LEU A 364 6.85 2.00 23.46
CA LEU A 364 6.76 1.42 24.79
C LEU A 364 7.06 2.46 25.87
N PRO A 365 6.59 2.25 27.12
CA PRO A 365 7.02 3.07 28.25
C PRO A 365 8.50 2.82 28.53
N ASP A 366 9.23 3.87 28.93
CA ASP A 366 10.59 3.77 29.41
C ASP A 366 10.68 3.06 30.77
N LEU A 367 11.89 2.78 31.23
CA LEU A 367 12.13 2.07 32.50
C LEU A 367 11.56 2.85 33.70
N ALA A 368 11.61 4.19 33.67
CA ALA A 368 11.11 5.04 34.75
C ALA A 368 9.59 5.02 34.84
N SER A 369 8.91 4.98 33.69
CA SER A 369 7.45 4.85 33.63
C SER A 369 6.99 3.45 34.01
N ARG A 370 7.69 2.40 33.55
CA ARG A 370 7.41 1.01 33.93
C ARG A 370 7.57 0.78 35.44
N GLY A 371 8.61 1.32 36.05
CA GLY A 371 8.89 1.16 37.46
C GLY A 371 7.85 1.76 38.43
N LYS A 372 6.92 2.55 37.89
CA LYS A 372 5.77 3.11 38.64
C LYS A 372 4.53 2.22 38.58
N LEU A 373 4.51 1.22 37.70
CA LEU A 373 3.36 0.33 37.51
C LEU A 373 3.47 -0.85 38.46
N THR A 374 2.40 -1.11 39.20
CA THR A 374 2.32 -2.20 40.15
C THR A 374 1.05 -3.03 39.95
N GLU A 375 1.17 -4.34 40.13
CA GLU A 375 0.01 -5.20 40.26
C GLU A 375 -0.50 -5.13 41.71
N ASN A 376 -1.69 -4.58 41.91
CA ASN A 376 -2.28 -4.47 43.23
C ASN A 376 -2.82 -5.82 43.70
N GLN A 377 -2.80 -6.06 45.03
CA GLN A 377 -3.43 -7.23 45.60
C GLN A 377 -4.94 -7.05 45.68
N SER A 378 -5.64 -7.39 44.60
CA SER A 378 -7.09 -7.39 44.55
C SER A 378 -7.65 -8.61 43.83
N VAL A 379 -8.85 -9.05 44.22
CA VAL A 379 -9.60 -10.13 43.56
C VAL A 379 -10.26 -9.61 42.27
N LYS A 380 -10.60 -8.31 42.23
CA LYS A 380 -11.11 -7.67 41.03
C LYS A 380 -9.99 -7.42 40.03
N PHE A 381 -10.19 -7.83 38.80
CA PHE A 381 -9.21 -7.72 37.72
C PHE A 381 -8.87 -6.23 37.42
N SER A 382 -9.87 -5.39 37.30
CA SER A 382 -9.70 -3.95 37.05
C SER A 382 -8.93 -3.23 38.17
N GLU A 383 -9.12 -3.62 39.43
CA GLU A 383 -8.38 -3.06 40.57
C GLU A 383 -6.96 -3.61 40.63
N LYS A 384 -6.76 -4.90 40.28
CA LYS A 384 -5.43 -5.50 40.21
C LYS A 384 -4.53 -4.74 39.23
N TYR A 385 -5.06 -4.42 38.05
CA TYR A 385 -4.30 -3.79 36.97
C TYR A 385 -4.60 -2.28 36.83
N ARG A 386 -5.08 -1.64 37.90
CA ARG A 386 -5.50 -0.25 37.90
C ARG A 386 -4.43 0.70 37.35
N ASP A 387 -3.18 0.55 37.74
CA ASP A 387 -2.09 1.45 37.35
C ASP A 387 -1.79 1.36 35.84
N TYR A 388 -1.89 0.16 35.26
CA TYR A 388 -1.74 -0.06 33.83
C TYR A 388 -2.92 0.55 33.02
N ILE A 389 -4.14 0.35 33.50
CA ILE A 389 -5.35 0.93 32.89
C ILE A 389 -5.28 2.45 32.95
N HIS A 390 -4.85 3.01 34.09
CA HIS A 390 -4.73 4.45 34.28
C HIS A 390 -3.65 5.05 33.36
N LEU A 391 -2.49 4.43 33.24
CA LEU A 391 -1.46 4.87 32.30
C LEU A 391 -1.96 4.84 30.87
N GLY A 392 -2.66 3.77 30.47
CA GLY A 392 -3.27 3.65 29.15
C GLY A 392 -4.31 4.75 28.88
N TYR A 393 -5.15 5.06 29.87
CA TYR A 393 -6.12 6.15 29.78
C TYR A 393 -5.44 7.52 29.60
N ILE A 394 -4.37 7.80 30.34
CA ILE A 394 -3.64 9.07 30.22
C ILE A 394 -3.04 9.21 28.82
N GLU A 395 -2.35 8.19 28.31
CA GLU A 395 -1.75 8.20 26.98
C GLU A 395 -2.81 8.34 25.87
N TRP A 396 -3.93 7.61 26.01
CA TRP A 396 -5.06 7.75 25.11
C TRP A 396 -5.65 9.17 25.14
N LYS A 397 -5.89 9.75 26.33
CA LYS A 397 -6.49 11.08 26.46
C LYS A 397 -5.66 12.16 25.81
N LYS A 398 -4.34 12.14 26.03
CA LYS A 398 -3.40 13.06 25.37
C LYS A 398 -3.48 12.92 23.85
N SER A 399 -3.40 11.68 23.35
CA SER A 399 -3.51 11.38 21.94
C SER A 399 -4.85 11.80 21.36
N TYR A 400 -5.95 11.56 22.09
CA TYR A 400 -7.29 11.95 21.69
C TYR A 400 -7.44 13.48 21.50
N GLU A 401 -6.92 14.29 22.43
CA GLU A 401 -6.99 15.75 22.33
C GLU A 401 -6.22 16.27 21.12
N GLU A 402 -5.06 15.72 20.83
CA GLU A 402 -4.26 16.12 19.67
C GLU A 402 -4.90 15.69 18.33
N HIS A 403 -5.34 14.44 18.20
CA HIS A 403 -5.98 13.97 16.98
C HIS A 403 -7.33 14.65 16.71
N LYS A 404 -8.05 15.05 17.77
CA LYS A 404 -9.29 15.81 17.66
C LYS A 404 -9.09 17.15 16.94
N LYS A 405 -7.95 17.82 17.11
CA LYS A 405 -7.61 19.05 16.39
C LYS A 405 -7.56 18.83 14.86
N LEU A 406 -7.26 17.62 14.42
CA LEU A 406 -7.23 17.18 13.02
C LEU A 406 -8.56 16.58 12.53
N GLY A 407 -9.61 16.65 13.32
CA GLY A 407 -10.90 16.04 13.01
C GLY A 407 -10.85 14.50 12.98
N LYS A 408 -9.92 13.91 13.74
CA LYS A 408 -9.80 12.46 13.90
C LYS A 408 -10.12 12.04 15.33
N LYS A 409 -10.64 10.83 15.48
CA LYS A 409 -10.98 10.24 16.77
C LYS A 409 -9.95 9.18 17.15
N ALA A 410 -9.28 9.34 18.28
CA ALA A 410 -8.38 8.32 18.81
C ALA A 410 -9.15 7.26 19.62
N VAL A 411 -8.78 6.00 19.48
CA VAL A 411 -9.39 4.85 20.16
C VAL A 411 -8.36 4.14 21.03
N MET A 412 -8.76 3.81 22.27
CA MET A 412 -7.99 2.95 23.18
C MET A 412 -8.45 1.51 23.05
N PHE A 413 -7.52 0.58 22.96
CA PHE A 413 -7.80 -0.84 22.92
C PHE A 413 -7.26 -1.53 24.17
N VAL A 414 -8.11 -2.28 24.90
CA VAL A 414 -7.73 -2.98 26.13
C VAL A 414 -7.91 -4.48 25.94
N MET A 415 -6.82 -5.23 26.12
CA MET A 415 -6.81 -6.69 26.03
C MET A 415 -6.79 -7.32 27.41
N VAL A 416 -7.69 -8.25 27.66
CA VAL A 416 -7.80 -8.99 28.91
C VAL A 416 -7.81 -10.49 28.66
N ASP A 417 -7.88 -11.32 29.70
CA ASP A 417 -7.72 -12.76 29.62
C ASP A 417 -9.03 -13.54 29.44
N ASP A 418 -10.18 -12.98 29.87
CA ASP A 418 -11.49 -13.60 29.69
C ASP A 418 -12.63 -12.57 29.56
N THR A 419 -13.83 -13.05 29.20
CA THR A 419 -15.00 -12.21 28.95
C THR A 419 -15.55 -11.55 30.20
N LYS A 420 -15.46 -12.19 31.36
CA LYS A 420 -15.88 -11.63 32.65
C LYS A 420 -14.99 -10.46 33.04
N ASN A 421 -13.69 -10.57 32.79
CA ASN A 421 -12.75 -9.50 33.04
C ASN A 421 -12.89 -8.36 32.04
N CYS A 422 -13.39 -8.63 30.80
CA CYS A 422 -13.81 -7.55 29.89
C CYS A 422 -14.90 -6.66 30.53
N ASP A 423 -15.92 -7.27 31.10
CA ASP A 423 -17.02 -6.54 31.73
C ASP A 423 -16.55 -5.75 32.95
N ASP A 424 -15.71 -6.35 33.82
CA ASP A 424 -15.15 -5.68 34.99
C ASP A 424 -14.30 -4.45 34.60
N VAL A 425 -13.45 -4.57 33.59
CA VAL A 425 -12.65 -3.46 33.10
C VAL A 425 -13.53 -2.38 32.43
N ALA A 426 -14.57 -2.77 31.69
CA ALA A 426 -15.50 -1.81 31.08
C ALA A 426 -16.25 -1.01 32.12
N ASP A 427 -16.78 -1.67 33.15
CA ASP A 427 -17.47 -1.02 34.24
C ASP A 427 -16.54 -0.08 35.04
N TYR A 428 -15.29 -0.51 35.25
CA TYR A 428 -14.28 0.35 35.86
C TYR A 428 -14.01 1.61 35.02
N LEU A 429 -13.82 1.48 33.71
CA LEU A 429 -13.58 2.61 32.80
C LEU A 429 -14.78 3.56 32.78
N ARG A 430 -15.99 3.04 32.65
CA ARG A 430 -17.23 3.83 32.60
C ARG A 430 -17.49 4.60 33.88
N THR A 431 -17.15 4.03 35.03
CA THR A 431 -17.38 4.65 36.34
C THR A 431 -16.28 5.62 36.77
N THR A 432 -15.05 5.32 36.37
CA THR A 432 -13.87 6.09 36.81
C THR A 432 -13.58 7.30 35.91
N TYR A 433 -13.80 7.15 34.59
CA TYR A 433 -13.43 8.18 33.61
C TYR A 433 -14.65 8.71 32.87
N LYS A 434 -14.98 9.99 33.08
CA LYS A 434 -16.16 10.64 32.49
C LYS A 434 -16.16 10.57 30.96
N GLU A 435 -15.00 10.67 30.30
CA GLU A 435 -14.86 10.64 28.87
C GLU A 435 -15.14 9.27 28.26
N LEU A 436 -15.09 8.21 29.07
CA LEU A 436 -15.30 6.81 28.69
C LEU A 436 -16.62 6.25 29.24
N SER A 437 -17.51 7.11 29.76
CA SER A 437 -18.79 6.68 30.28
C SER A 437 -19.81 6.26 29.21
N GLY A 438 -20.75 5.41 29.57
CA GLY A 438 -21.83 4.94 28.68
C GLY A 438 -21.30 4.24 27.42
N ASP A 439 -21.82 4.63 26.25
CA ASP A 439 -21.51 4.05 24.95
C ASP A 439 -20.10 4.38 24.44
N SER A 440 -19.36 5.23 25.17
CA SER A 440 -17.95 5.52 24.83
C SER A 440 -17.02 4.33 25.11
N THR A 441 -17.45 3.36 25.91
CA THR A 441 -16.72 2.12 26.21
C THR A 441 -17.49 0.92 25.69
N PHE A 442 -16.90 0.21 24.77
CA PHE A 442 -17.50 -0.93 24.08
C PHE A 442 -16.79 -2.23 24.44
N VAL A 443 -17.56 -3.30 24.68
CA VAL A 443 -17.04 -4.62 25.03
C VAL A 443 -17.33 -5.57 23.89
N ILE A 444 -16.31 -6.32 23.49
CA ILE A 444 -16.48 -7.38 22.51
C ILE A 444 -16.19 -8.72 23.19
N HIS A 445 -17.26 -9.50 23.38
CA HIS A 445 -17.16 -10.83 23.93
C HIS A 445 -16.71 -11.81 22.84
N THR A 446 -15.45 -12.19 22.92
CA THR A 446 -14.85 -13.21 22.06
C THR A 446 -14.57 -14.47 22.86
N LYS A 447 -14.50 -15.61 22.22
CA LYS A 447 -13.97 -16.83 22.86
C LYS A 447 -12.50 -16.59 23.27
N ARG A 448 -11.97 -17.45 24.16
CA ARG A 448 -10.56 -17.37 24.63
C ARG A 448 -9.53 -17.36 23.50
N ASN A 449 -9.86 -17.92 22.35
CA ASN A 449 -9.04 -17.91 21.14
C ASN A 449 -9.29 -16.67 20.26
N GLY A 450 -10.14 -15.71 20.67
CA GLY A 450 -10.46 -14.49 19.93
C GLY A 450 -11.53 -14.64 18.85
N GLU A 451 -12.17 -15.82 18.73
CA GLU A 451 -13.27 -16.07 17.79
C GLU A 451 -14.58 -15.52 18.33
N ILE A 452 -15.36 -14.88 17.46
CA ILE A 452 -16.75 -14.53 17.72
C ILE A 452 -17.58 -15.80 17.52
N ASN A 453 -18.61 -16.02 18.35
CA ASN A 453 -19.44 -17.20 18.25
C ASN A 453 -20.33 -17.09 16.99
N GLU A 454 -19.93 -17.75 15.90
CA GLU A 454 -20.59 -17.64 14.58
C GLU A 454 -21.85 -18.54 14.46
N ASN A 455 -22.00 -19.55 15.32
CA ASN A 455 -23.12 -20.50 15.30
C ASN A 455 -24.29 -20.01 16.16
N VAL A 456 -24.82 -18.83 15.85
CA VAL A 456 -25.92 -18.25 16.63
C VAL A 456 -27.10 -18.02 15.72
N THR A 457 -28.29 -18.51 16.08
CA THR A 457 -29.54 -18.33 15.35
C THR A 457 -30.49 -17.39 16.08
N GLY A 458 -31.32 -16.65 15.33
CA GLY A 458 -32.40 -15.81 15.88
C GLY A 458 -31.94 -14.49 16.45
N LYS A 459 -32.41 -14.11 17.64
CA LYS A 459 -32.15 -12.80 18.27
C LYS A 459 -30.66 -12.48 18.43
N LYS A 460 -29.86 -13.49 18.71
CA LYS A 460 -28.42 -13.35 18.86
C LYS A 460 -27.68 -13.15 17.53
N GLU A 461 -28.23 -13.59 16.40
CA GLU A 461 -27.70 -13.29 15.07
C GLU A 461 -27.86 -11.81 14.72
N GLN A 462 -28.98 -11.21 15.13
CA GLN A 462 -29.24 -9.81 14.93
C GLN A 462 -28.30 -8.93 15.80
N GLU A 463 -28.12 -9.32 17.06
CA GLU A 463 -27.14 -8.71 17.97
C GLU A 463 -25.72 -8.79 17.39
N LEU A 464 -25.34 -9.90 16.77
CA LEU A 464 -24.04 -10.09 16.13
C LEU A 464 -23.88 -9.20 14.89
N LYS A 465 -24.93 -9.02 14.08
CA LYS A 465 -24.92 -8.11 12.92
C LYS A 465 -24.78 -6.64 13.35
N GLU A 466 -25.47 -6.24 14.41
CA GLU A 466 -25.35 -4.90 14.97
C GLU A 466 -23.94 -4.63 15.54
N LEU A 467 -23.36 -5.64 16.19
CA LEU A 467 -22.02 -5.61 16.74
C LEU A 467 -20.95 -5.45 15.65
N ARG A 468 -21.12 -6.16 14.52
CA ARG A 468 -20.25 -6.04 13.34
C ARG A 468 -20.36 -4.66 12.70
N LYS A 469 -21.59 -4.17 12.50
CA LYS A 469 -21.82 -2.84 11.95
C LYS A 469 -21.17 -1.78 12.82
N PHE A 470 -21.36 -1.86 14.14
CA PHE A 470 -20.74 -0.93 15.08
C PHE A 470 -19.21 -0.98 15.03
N SER A 471 -18.64 -2.17 14.96
CA SER A 471 -17.18 -2.38 14.84
C SER A 471 -16.60 -1.75 13.57
N ASN A 472 -17.31 -1.83 12.46
CA ASN A 472 -16.87 -1.24 11.18
C ASN A 472 -17.02 0.29 11.17
N GLU A 473 -17.88 0.85 12.03
CA GLU A 473 -18.14 2.29 12.11
C GLU A 473 -17.36 2.98 13.24
N ILE A 474 -16.51 2.26 13.98
CA ILE A 474 -15.76 2.82 15.13
C ILE A 474 -14.94 4.05 14.74
N ASP A 475 -14.37 4.07 13.56
CA ASP A 475 -13.54 5.17 13.08
C ASP A 475 -14.33 6.44 12.73
N ASN A 476 -15.64 6.34 12.56
CA ASN A 476 -16.48 7.49 12.28
C ASN A 476 -16.56 8.44 13.49
N LEU A 477 -16.49 9.73 13.24
CA LEU A 477 -16.56 10.76 14.29
C LEU A 477 -17.88 10.72 15.06
N ASP A 478 -18.99 10.37 14.39
CA ASP A 478 -20.32 10.30 14.98
C ASP A 478 -20.51 9.07 15.88
N ASN A 479 -19.65 8.05 15.74
CA ASN A 479 -19.68 6.89 16.61
C ASN A 479 -19.11 7.25 17.98
N PRO A 480 -19.85 7.04 19.10
CA PRO A 480 -19.44 7.47 20.44
C PRO A 480 -18.25 6.68 21.01
N CYS A 481 -17.91 5.52 20.45
CA CYS A 481 -16.90 4.63 20.99
C CYS A 481 -15.50 5.25 21.00
N LYS A 482 -14.86 5.22 22.16
CA LYS A 482 -13.49 5.71 22.41
C LYS A 482 -12.58 4.66 23.02
N ALA A 483 -13.15 3.63 23.64
CA ALA A 483 -12.43 2.52 24.20
C ALA A 483 -13.10 1.19 23.82
N VAL A 484 -12.30 0.21 23.43
CA VAL A 484 -12.75 -1.15 23.12
C VAL A 484 -12.03 -2.12 24.04
N ILE A 485 -12.79 -3.03 24.65
CA ILE A 485 -12.25 -4.07 25.51
C ILE A 485 -12.57 -5.43 24.91
N SER A 486 -11.58 -6.29 24.81
CA SER A 486 -11.73 -7.65 24.28
C SER A 486 -10.72 -8.61 24.91
N VAL A 487 -11.00 -9.90 24.81
CA VAL A 487 -10.09 -10.95 25.31
C VAL A 487 -8.80 -11.02 24.51
N LEU A 488 -8.87 -10.72 23.22
CA LEU A 488 -7.73 -10.59 22.32
C LEU A 488 -7.94 -9.39 21.44
N MET A 489 -6.86 -8.81 20.92
CA MET A 489 -7.00 -7.90 19.79
C MET A 489 -7.72 -8.70 18.70
N LEU A 490 -8.92 -8.27 18.36
CA LEU A 490 -9.88 -9.01 17.57
C LEU A 490 -9.22 -9.71 16.40
N LYS A 491 -9.50 -11.01 16.25
CA LYS A 491 -9.00 -11.76 15.12
C LYS A 491 -9.49 -11.14 13.82
N GLU A 492 -8.95 -11.51 12.75
CA GLU A 492 -9.09 -11.09 11.36
C GLU A 492 -10.43 -10.43 10.97
N GLY A 493 -10.36 -9.40 10.13
CA GLY A 493 -11.53 -8.64 9.67
C GLY A 493 -11.74 -7.28 10.34
N TRP A 494 -11.13 -7.03 11.48
CA TRP A 494 -11.18 -5.70 12.11
C TRP A 494 -10.27 -4.72 11.37
N ASP A 495 -10.87 -3.66 10.85
CA ASP A 495 -10.17 -2.62 10.07
C ASP A 495 -10.26 -1.25 10.76
N VAL A 496 -9.90 -1.20 12.04
CA VAL A 496 -9.89 0.05 12.81
C VAL A 496 -8.54 0.73 12.64
N GLN A 497 -8.58 1.95 12.12
CA GLN A 497 -7.39 2.77 11.83
C GLN A 497 -7.03 3.70 12.99
N ASN A 498 -8.01 4.03 13.82
CA ASN A 498 -7.90 5.07 14.82
C ASN A 498 -7.38 4.59 16.18
N VAL A 499 -6.84 3.38 16.28
CA VAL A 499 -6.19 2.90 17.52
C VAL A 499 -4.90 3.67 17.75
N THR A 500 -4.79 4.36 18.88
CA THR A 500 -3.60 5.12 19.29
C THR A 500 -2.97 4.63 20.58
N THR A 501 -3.71 3.82 21.34
CA THR A 501 -3.23 3.25 22.60
C THR A 501 -3.71 1.81 22.75
N ILE A 502 -2.79 0.91 23.07
CA ILE A 502 -3.06 -0.50 23.36
C ILE A 502 -2.66 -0.77 24.81
N VAL A 503 -3.57 -1.36 25.58
CA VAL A 503 -3.34 -1.79 26.96
C VAL A 503 -3.46 -3.31 27.04
N GLY A 504 -2.34 -4.01 27.30
CA GLY A 504 -2.30 -5.46 27.40
C GLY A 504 -2.22 -5.94 28.85
N LEU A 505 -3.32 -6.52 29.34
CA LEU A 505 -3.43 -7.01 30.72
C LEU A 505 -3.42 -8.55 30.79
N ARG A 506 -3.28 -9.20 29.65
CA ARG A 506 -3.27 -10.66 29.57
C ARG A 506 -1.85 -11.20 29.74
N PRO A 507 -1.63 -12.26 30.55
CA PRO A 507 -0.40 -13.00 30.53
C PRO A 507 -0.30 -13.81 29.22
N TYR A 508 0.70 -13.50 28.40
CA TYR A 508 1.01 -14.30 27.22
C TYR A 508 2.05 -15.36 27.65
N THR A 509 1.66 -16.62 27.50
CA THR A 509 2.60 -17.74 27.70
C THR A 509 3.14 -18.20 26.36
N SER A 510 4.35 -18.75 26.34
CA SER A 510 5.00 -19.32 25.14
C SER A 510 4.21 -20.44 24.45
N LYS A 511 3.11 -20.90 25.05
CA LYS A 511 2.17 -21.89 24.49
C LYS A 511 1.04 -21.26 23.67
N SER A 512 0.89 -19.94 23.66
CA SER A 512 -0.08 -19.29 22.77
C SER A 512 0.57 -19.15 21.39
N ASN A 513 0.06 -19.84 20.37
CA ASN A 513 0.54 -19.76 18.97
C ASN A 513 0.26 -18.40 18.31
N ILE A 514 0.03 -17.34 19.10
CA ILE A 514 -0.29 -15.99 18.63
C ILE A 514 1.01 -15.21 18.52
N LEU A 515 1.29 -14.68 17.35
CA LEU A 515 2.49 -13.87 17.10
C LEU A 515 2.25 -12.39 17.47
N PRO A 516 3.27 -11.68 17.99
CA PRO A 516 3.16 -10.25 18.30
C PRO A 516 2.73 -9.41 17.11
N GLU A 517 3.20 -9.74 15.92
CA GLU A 517 2.84 -9.07 14.68
C GLU A 517 1.34 -9.15 14.40
N GLN A 518 0.70 -10.29 14.65
CA GLN A 518 -0.76 -10.45 14.50
C GLN A 518 -1.53 -9.64 15.55
N THR A 519 -1.01 -9.62 16.77
CA THR A 519 -1.65 -8.89 17.89
C THR A 519 -1.56 -7.38 17.71
N LEU A 520 -0.38 -6.86 17.38
CA LEU A 520 -0.16 -5.43 17.20
C LEU A 520 -0.61 -4.93 15.85
N GLY A 521 -0.42 -5.72 14.78
CA GLY A 521 -0.55 -5.28 13.40
C GLY A 521 -1.86 -4.59 13.07
N ARG A 522 -2.96 -4.93 13.75
CA ARG A 522 -4.26 -4.26 13.57
C ARG A 522 -4.29 -2.87 14.19
N GLY A 523 -3.63 -2.67 15.32
CA GLY A 523 -3.48 -1.36 15.93
C GLY A 523 -2.46 -0.47 15.22
N LEU A 524 -1.64 -1.06 14.32
CA LEU A 524 -0.62 -0.31 13.57
C LEU A 524 -1.15 0.31 12.28
N ARG A 525 -2.41 0.10 11.92
CA ARG A 525 -2.99 0.71 10.70
C ARG A 525 -3.00 2.22 10.78
N ARG A 526 -2.64 2.87 9.67
CA ARG A 526 -2.55 4.32 9.61
C ARG A 526 -3.92 5.00 9.63
N MET A 527 -3.94 6.19 10.24
CA MET A 527 -5.09 7.09 10.32
C MET A 527 -5.04 8.19 9.25
N TYR A 528 -3.82 8.61 8.85
CA TYR A 528 -3.58 9.72 7.93
C TYR A 528 -3.00 9.20 6.60
N PHE A 529 -3.86 8.68 5.74
CA PHE A 529 -3.45 8.22 4.42
C PHE A 529 -3.02 9.39 3.53
N GLY A 530 -1.97 9.18 2.74
CA GLY A 530 -1.44 10.18 1.80
C GLY A 530 -0.65 11.31 2.46
N SER A 531 -0.32 11.19 3.75
CA SER A 531 0.53 12.12 4.49
C SER A 531 1.86 11.45 4.83
N ASP A 532 2.96 12.20 4.75
CA ASP A 532 4.30 11.74 5.14
C ASP A 532 4.54 11.77 6.66
N CYS A 533 3.52 12.06 7.46
CA CYS A 533 3.65 12.11 8.90
C CYS A 533 3.95 10.73 9.50
N GLU A 534 4.72 10.71 10.56
CA GLU A 534 4.93 9.52 11.38
C GLU A 534 3.75 9.36 12.33
N GLU A 535 3.18 8.17 12.36
CA GLU A 535 2.09 7.83 13.27
C GLU A 535 2.55 6.82 14.30
N TYR A 536 2.06 6.96 15.52
CA TYR A 536 2.48 6.16 16.66
C TYR A 536 1.30 5.48 17.34
N VAL A 537 1.59 4.34 17.97
CA VAL A 537 0.69 3.69 18.91
C VAL A 537 1.41 3.45 20.24
N SER A 538 0.87 4.00 21.33
CA SER A 538 1.39 3.77 22.67
C SER A 538 0.97 2.38 23.14
N VAL A 539 1.93 1.53 23.52
CA VAL A 539 1.68 0.17 23.99
C VAL A 539 2.04 0.08 25.46
N VAL A 540 1.04 -0.14 26.28
CA VAL A 540 1.15 -0.26 27.75
C VAL A 540 0.71 -1.65 28.17
N GLY A 541 1.28 -2.24 29.19
CA GLY A 541 0.79 -3.54 29.67
C GLY A 541 1.68 -4.15 30.73
N THR A 542 1.29 -5.35 31.18
CA THR A 542 2.06 -6.15 32.13
C THR A 542 3.44 -6.49 31.56
N ASP A 543 4.39 -6.81 32.40
CA ASP A 543 5.74 -7.17 31.96
C ASP A 543 5.71 -8.35 30.98
N ALA A 544 4.88 -9.36 31.23
CA ALA A 544 4.71 -10.50 30.35
C ALA A 544 4.15 -10.09 28.96
N PHE A 545 3.25 -9.11 28.90
CA PHE A 545 2.76 -8.57 27.65
C PHE A 545 3.82 -7.76 26.91
N LEU A 546 4.57 -6.93 27.64
CA LEU A 546 5.63 -6.12 27.01
C LEU A 546 6.78 -6.99 26.52
N GLU A 547 7.16 -8.05 27.22
CA GLU A 547 8.15 -9.04 26.75
C GLU A 547 7.67 -9.75 25.47
N PHE A 548 6.37 -10.10 25.43
CA PHE A 548 5.76 -10.67 24.23
C PHE A 548 5.82 -9.67 23.07
N VAL A 549 5.49 -8.39 23.28
CA VAL A 549 5.60 -7.35 22.26
C VAL A 549 7.06 -7.13 21.86
N GLU A 550 7.99 -7.15 22.80
CA GLU A 550 9.41 -6.99 22.52
C GLU A 550 10.00 -8.12 21.66
N SER A 551 9.37 -9.29 21.63
CA SER A 551 9.78 -10.39 20.76
C SER A 551 9.63 -10.07 19.25
N ILE A 552 8.91 -8.99 18.87
CA ILE A 552 8.85 -8.47 17.50
C ILE A 552 10.22 -8.01 16.98
N ARG A 553 11.20 -7.83 17.86
CA ARG A 553 12.60 -7.57 17.50
C ARG A 553 13.19 -8.69 16.63
N ASN A 554 12.67 -9.90 16.76
CA ASN A 554 13.07 -11.02 15.92
C ASN A 554 12.69 -10.80 14.44
N GLU A 555 11.74 -9.90 14.16
CA GLU A 555 11.33 -9.44 12.82
C GLU A 555 12.06 -8.13 12.44
N GLY A 556 13.13 -7.74 13.14
CA GLY A 556 13.94 -6.56 12.86
C GLY A 556 13.41 -5.24 13.42
N VAL A 557 12.22 -5.23 14.03
CA VAL A 557 11.59 -3.99 14.52
C VAL A 557 12.28 -3.47 15.76
N ILE A 558 12.77 -2.24 15.72
CA ILE A 558 13.29 -1.52 16.87
C ILE A 558 12.11 -0.79 17.54
N LEU A 559 11.87 -1.12 18.81
CA LEU A 559 10.81 -0.48 19.58
C LEU A 559 11.35 0.76 20.30
N ASP A 560 10.75 1.90 20.00
CA ASP A 560 11.01 3.14 20.70
C ASP A 560 10.49 3.07 22.14
N ARG A 561 11.24 3.65 23.07
CA ARG A 561 10.82 3.83 24.47
C ARG A 561 10.76 5.31 24.80
N LYS A 562 9.68 5.73 25.44
CA LYS A 562 9.48 7.12 25.87
C LYS A 562 8.96 7.20 27.30
N PRO A 563 9.16 8.33 27.99
CA PRO A 563 8.42 8.65 29.19
C PRO A 563 6.93 8.68 28.91
N MET A 564 6.12 8.00 29.75
CA MET A 564 4.67 7.97 29.67
C MET A 564 4.06 8.37 31.03
N GLY A 565 2.85 8.91 31.01
CA GLY A 565 2.10 9.30 32.19
C GLY A 565 1.87 10.81 32.30
N GLU A 566 1.41 11.28 33.48
CA GLU A 566 1.11 12.69 33.71
C GLU A 566 2.35 13.57 33.49
N GLY A 567 2.14 14.74 32.86
CA GLY A 567 3.19 15.72 32.59
C GLY A 567 4.17 15.35 31.47
N THR A 568 3.95 14.25 30.74
CA THR A 568 4.73 13.91 29.55
C THR A 568 3.96 14.27 28.28
N ASP A 569 4.68 14.64 27.21
CA ASP A 569 4.06 14.95 25.91
C ASP A 569 3.62 13.67 25.18
N PRO A 570 2.48 13.69 24.49
CA PRO A 570 2.09 12.57 23.64
C PRO A 570 3.03 12.47 22.44
N LYS A 571 3.33 11.24 22.00
CA LYS A 571 4.00 11.04 20.71
C LYS A 571 2.91 10.93 19.64
N VAL A 572 2.65 12.06 19.00
CA VAL A 572 1.65 12.22 17.95
C VAL A 572 2.31 12.86 16.74
N PRO A 573 1.71 12.77 15.55
CA PRO A 573 2.18 13.50 14.38
C PRO A 573 2.36 14.98 14.71
N LEU A 574 3.41 15.60 14.19
CA LEU A 574 3.61 17.03 14.36
C LEU A 574 2.50 17.80 13.66
N ILE A 575 1.76 18.57 14.42
CA ILE A 575 0.57 19.29 13.97
C ILE A 575 0.90 20.76 13.76
N ILE A 576 0.63 21.27 12.55
CA ILE A 576 0.65 22.70 12.24
C ILE A 576 -0.79 23.20 12.17
N GLU A 577 -1.07 24.23 12.95
CA GLU A 577 -2.39 24.84 13.03
C GLU A 577 -2.29 26.37 13.23
N ILE A 578 -3.38 27.06 12.95
CA ILE A 578 -3.50 28.47 13.29
C ILE A 578 -3.54 28.58 14.81
N ASP A 579 -2.66 29.39 15.38
CA ASP A 579 -2.38 29.48 16.83
C ASP A 579 -3.47 30.26 17.59
N LYS A 580 -4.72 29.78 17.52
CA LYS A 580 -5.91 30.44 18.09
C LYS A 580 -5.90 30.48 19.61
N GLU A 581 -5.18 29.57 20.25
CA GLU A 581 -5.12 29.49 21.71
C GLU A 581 -4.13 30.49 22.32
N ASN A 582 -3.21 31.00 21.53
CA ASN A 582 -2.18 31.95 21.98
C ASN A 582 -2.73 33.39 22.00
N LYS A 583 -3.32 33.80 23.13
CA LYS A 583 -3.89 35.14 23.33
C LYS A 583 -2.87 36.31 23.16
N LYS A 584 -1.56 36.00 23.00
CA LYS A 584 -0.56 37.04 22.78
C LYS A 584 -0.40 37.37 21.28
N LYS A 585 -0.99 36.57 20.39
CA LYS A 585 -0.97 36.78 18.94
C LYS A 585 -2.26 37.48 18.49
N ASP A 586 -2.09 38.57 17.76
CA ASP A 586 -3.18 39.21 17.02
C ASP A 586 -3.26 38.58 15.64
N LEU A 587 -4.08 37.53 15.50
CA LEU A 587 -4.15 36.72 14.28
C LEU A 587 -4.66 37.53 13.07
N ASP A 588 -5.54 38.52 13.29
CA ASP A 588 -6.03 39.37 12.19
C ASP A 588 -4.92 40.26 11.63
N LYS A 589 -4.06 40.80 12.50
CA LYS A 589 -2.89 41.57 12.10
C LYS A 589 -1.81 40.71 11.43
N LEU A 590 -1.65 39.48 11.93
CA LEU A 590 -0.64 38.54 11.42
C LEU A 590 -1.08 37.81 10.15
N ASP A 591 -2.37 37.83 9.80
CA ASP A 591 -2.87 37.14 8.59
C ASP A 591 -2.27 37.76 7.32
N ILE A 592 -1.86 36.91 6.42
CA ILE A 592 -1.31 37.29 5.11
C ILE A 592 -2.34 36.92 4.03
N LYS A 593 -2.63 37.93 3.18
CA LYS A 593 -3.48 37.76 2.00
C LYS A 593 -2.63 37.71 0.75
N ILE A 594 -2.58 36.58 0.09
CA ILE A 594 -1.77 36.36 -1.12
C ILE A 594 -2.72 36.43 -2.32
N PRO A 595 -2.49 37.34 -3.29
CA PRO A 595 -3.36 37.46 -4.46
C PRO A 595 -3.20 36.23 -5.39
N VAL A 596 -4.32 35.74 -5.87
CA VAL A 596 -4.41 34.75 -6.95
C VAL A 596 -4.59 35.50 -8.26
N LEU A 597 -3.59 35.42 -9.12
CA LEU A 597 -3.53 36.20 -10.34
C LEU A 597 -4.10 35.41 -11.53
N SER A 598 -4.72 36.14 -12.49
CA SER A 598 -5.05 35.69 -13.84
C SER A 598 -4.21 36.47 -14.86
N PRO A 599 -3.88 35.87 -16.01
CA PRO A 599 -4.14 34.48 -16.37
C PRO A 599 -3.03 33.55 -15.81
N ARG A 600 -3.42 32.33 -15.49
CA ARG A 600 -2.45 31.24 -15.47
C ARG A 600 -1.85 31.12 -16.85
N ILE A 601 -0.55 30.92 -16.99
CA ILE A 601 0.11 30.74 -18.27
C ILE A 601 -0.53 29.53 -18.96
N ARG A 602 -1.29 29.78 -20.00
CA ARG A 602 -1.84 28.74 -20.87
C ARG A 602 -0.95 28.61 -22.08
N ARG A 603 -0.47 27.39 -22.36
CA ARG A 603 0.10 27.05 -23.64
C ARG A 603 -1.01 26.50 -24.53
N ASP A 604 -1.36 27.25 -25.55
CA ASP A 604 -2.18 26.76 -26.64
C ASP A 604 -1.23 26.32 -27.76
N TYR A 605 -1.15 25.02 -27.98
CA TYR A 605 -0.38 24.44 -29.09
C TYR A 605 -1.24 24.49 -30.33
N LYS A 606 -1.41 25.68 -30.87
CA LYS A 606 -2.02 25.82 -32.16
C LYS A 606 -1.01 25.36 -33.21
N ASN A 607 -1.39 24.33 -33.96
CA ASN A 607 -0.76 23.89 -35.21
C ASN A 607 0.52 23.05 -35.06
N LEU A 608 0.52 21.97 -34.27
CA LEU A 608 1.54 20.91 -34.41
C LEU A 608 1.65 20.41 -35.87
N ASN A 609 0.62 20.60 -36.69
CA ASN A 609 0.62 20.32 -38.14
C ASN A 609 1.60 21.22 -38.94
N GLU A 610 2.13 22.30 -38.34
CA GLU A 610 3.13 23.17 -38.98
C GLU A 610 4.56 22.67 -38.74
N LEU A 611 4.74 21.62 -37.91
CA LEU A 611 6.04 20.99 -37.74
C LEU A 611 6.47 20.37 -39.06
N ASN A 612 7.53 20.90 -39.62
CA ASN A 612 8.11 20.38 -40.85
C ASN A 612 9.58 19.97 -40.60
N PRO A 613 9.86 18.67 -40.43
CA PRO A 613 11.20 18.15 -40.18
C PRO A 613 12.25 18.61 -41.20
N GLN A 614 11.87 18.88 -42.43
CA GLN A 614 12.77 19.40 -43.48
C GLN A 614 13.41 20.76 -43.12
N THR A 615 12.73 21.56 -42.35
CA THR A 615 13.17 22.89 -41.99
C THR A 615 14.04 22.97 -40.71
N PHE A 616 14.16 21.84 -40.03
CA PHE A 616 14.84 21.78 -38.75
C PHE A 616 16.34 22.00 -38.89
N LYS A 617 16.88 22.82 -38.00
CA LYS A 617 18.34 23.08 -37.90
C LYS A 617 18.86 22.31 -36.68
N TYR A 618 19.65 21.29 -36.91
CA TYR A 618 20.23 20.40 -35.92
C TYR A 618 21.62 19.93 -36.38
N LYS A 619 22.35 19.26 -35.50
CA LYS A 619 23.61 18.62 -35.87
C LYS A 619 23.29 17.21 -36.37
N VAL A 620 23.68 16.95 -37.62
CA VAL A 620 23.49 15.59 -38.20
C VAL A 620 24.27 14.56 -37.38
N VAL A 621 23.62 13.48 -37.04
CA VAL A 621 24.20 12.40 -36.26
C VAL A 621 24.89 11.42 -37.17
N SER A 622 26.13 11.03 -36.83
CA SER A 622 26.88 10.03 -37.58
C SER A 622 26.45 8.62 -37.20
N ILE A 623 26.21 7.76 -38.19
CA ILE A 623 25.91 6.34 -37.96
C ILE A 623 27.19 5.64 -37.56
N LYS A 624 27.16 4.94 -36.43
CA LYS A 624 28.23 4.02 -35.99
C LYS A 624 27.95 2.62 -36.49
N GLU A 625 28.97 1.93 -36.91
CA GLU A 625 28.85 0.51 -37.24
C GLU A 625 29.11 -0.32 -35.98
N PHE A 626 28.13 -1.12 -35.58
CA PHE A 626 28.22 -2.02 -34.45
C PHE A 626 28.46 -3.46 -34.90
N SER A 627 29.14 -4.26 -34.07
CA SER A 627 29.29 -5.70 -34.29
C SER A 627 27.93 -6.40 -34.15
N GLU A 628 27.84 -7.63 -34.68
CA GLU A 628 26.61 -8.42 -34.62
C GLU A 628 26.18 -8.75 -33.16
N GLU A 629 27.11 -8.69 -32.21
CA GLU A 629 26.80 -8.85 -30.78
C GLU A 629 26.28 -7.56 -30.17
N GLU A 630 26.91 -6.42 -30.47
CA GLU A 630 26.48 -5.12 -29.98
C GLU A 630 25.13 -4.68 -30.55
N LYS A 631 24.78 -5.07 -31.76
CA LYS A 631 23.46 -4.80 -32.36
C LYS A 631 22.32 -5.46 -31.60
N LYS A 632 22.61 -6.47 -30.77
CA LYS A 632 21.60 -7.15 -29.95
C LYS A 632 21.40 -6.48 -28.60
N GLU A 633 22.25 -5.55 -28.22
CA GLU A 633 22.16 -4.81 -26.99
C GLU A 633 21.59 -3.42 -27.25
N ILE A 634 20.35 -3.16 -26.80
CA ILE A 634 19.75 -1.84 -26.87
C ILE A 634 19.56 -1.30 -25.48
N THR A 635 20.19 -0.17 -25.23
CA THR A 635 20.14 0.52 -23.95
C THR A 635 19.22 1.73 -24.06
N PHE A 636 18.09 1.69 -23.34
CA PHE A 636 17.21 2.86 -23.21
C PHE A 636 17.68 3.72 -22.06
N ARG A 637 17.79 5.03 -22.30
CA ARG A 637 18.23 5.99 -21.29
C ARG A 637 17.14 6.99 -20.99
N GLU A 638 17.05 7.37 -19.73
CA GLU A 638 16.19 8.46 -19.33
C GLU A 638 16.77 9.78 -19.85
N ILE A 639 15.95 10.53 -20.59
CA ILE A 639 16.41 11.68 -21.40
C ILE A 639 16.89 12.82 -20.53
N THR A 640 16.26 13.02 -19.38
CA THR A 640 16.55 14.15 -18.47
C THR A 640 17.82 13.91 -17.63
N GLU A 641 18.11 12.70 -17.20
CA GLU A 641 19.22 12.41 -16.29
C GLU A 641 20.37 11.64 -16.96
N GLY A 642 20.19 11.17 -18.19
CA GLY A 642 21.19 10.37 -18.92
C GLY A 642 21.44 8.99 -18.31
N LYS A 643 20.68 8.62 -17.26
CA LYS A 643 20.76 7.30 -16.63
C LYS A 643 20.20 6.23 -17.54
N VAL A 644 20.81 5.08 -17.53
CA VAL A 644 20.30 3.90 -18.23
C VAL A 644 18.99 3.49 -17.56
N SER A 645 17.86 3.59 -18.28
CA SER A 645 16.58 3.15 -17.77
C SER A 645 16.47 1.63 -17.84
N HIS A 646 16.94 1.02 -18.91
CA HIS A 646 17.09 -0.42 -19.04
C HIS A 646 17.95 -0.79 -20.27
N THR A 647 18.51 -2.00 -20.24
CA THR A 647 19.25 -2.59 -21.37
C THR A 647 18.53 -3.87 -21.76
N THR A 648 18.19 -4.00 -23.03
CA THR A 648 17.51 -5.17 -23.58
C THR A 648 18.42 -5.92 -24.55
N TYR A 649 18.48 -7.24 -24.40
CA TYR A 649 19.19 -8.15 -25.31
C TYR A 649 18.17 -8.87 -26.18
N PHE A 650 18.36 -8.85 -27.50
CA PHE A 650 17.47 -9.52 -28.43
C PHE A 650 18.02 -10.90 -28.84
N ASP A 651 17.14 -11.89 -28.84
CA ASP A 651 17.43 -13.17 -29.44
C ASP A 651 17.33 -13.08 -30.98
N LYS A 652 17.95 -14.02 -31.71
CA LYS A 652 18.09 -14.01 -33.15
C LYS A 652 16.80 -13.82 -33.97
N ASN A 653 15.64 -13.99 -33.37
CA ASN A 653 14.34 -13.96 -34.05
C ASN A 653 13.46 -12.74 -33.68
N PHE A 654 13.93 -11.82 -32.85
CA PHE A 654 13.14 -10.66 -32.45
C PHE A 654 13.75 -9.36 -32.97
N ILE A 655 13.07 -8.71 -33.90
CA ILE A 655 13.38 -7.35 -34.37
C ILE A 655 12.40 -6.41 -33.66
N PRO A 656 12.87 -5.41 -32.90
CA PRO A 656 11.98 -4.43 -32.27
C PRO A 656 11.12 -3.77 -33.35
N ASP A 657 9.83 -3.68 -33.10
CA ASP A 657 8.95 -2.95 -33.99
C ASP A 657 9.35 -1.47 -34.06
N PRO A 658 9.67 -0.93 -35.22
CA PRO A 658 9.99 0.49 -35.39
C PRO A 658 8.93 1.43 -34.81
N THR A 659 7.68 1.01 -34.79
CA THR A 659 6.54 1.77 -34.21
C THR A 659 6.73 2.02 -32.72
N SER A 660 7.23 1.03 -32.00
CA SER A 660 7.51 1.14 -30.55
C SER A 660 8.59 2.16 -30.23
N ILE A 661 9.66 2.20 -31.07
CA ILE A 661 10.78 3.13 -30.89
C ILE A 661 10.34 4.57 -31.16
N ILE A 662 9.61 4.80 -32.25
CA ILE A 662 9.08 6.11 -32.58
C ILE A 662 8.07 6.56 -31.52
N GLY A 663 7.22 5.64 -31.08
CA GLY A 663 6.25 5.88 -29.99
C GLY A 663 6.97 6.25 -28.66
N HIS A 664 8.13 5.67 -28.37
CA HIS A 664 8.95 6.05 -27.20
C HIS A 664 9.45 7.49 -27.31
N PHE A 665 10.03 7.90 -28.42
CA PHE A 665 10.46 9.29 -28.63
C PHE A 665 9.29 10.27 -28.59
N THR A 666 8.18 9.94 -29.23
CA THR A 666 6.97 10.77 -29.23
C THR A 666 6.46 11.00 -27.82
N ARG A 667 6.32 9.92 -27.03
CA ARG A 667 5.88 10.02 -25.62
C ARG A 667 6.86 10.80 -24.76
N SER A 668 8.16 10.63 -24.99
CA SER A 668 9.21 11.35 -24.25
C SER A 668 9.15 12.86 -24.52
N ILE A 669 8.98 13.26 -25.77
CA ILE A 669 8.80 14.68 -26.15
C ILE A 669 7.51 15.24 -25.56
N MET A 670 6.39 14.49 -25.65
CA MET A 670 5.12 14.90 -25.07
C MET A 670 5.22 15.07 -23.54
N LYS A 671 5.85 14.13 -22.85
CA LYS A 671 6.03 14.19 -21.40
C LYS A 671 6.85 15.42 -21.00
N GLU A 672 7.96 15.67 -21.68
CA GLU A 672 8.86 16.77 -21.36
C GLU A 672 8.23 18.13 -21.62
N LEU A 673 7.48 18.25 -22.70
CA LEU A 673 6.77 19.48 -23.05
C LEU A 673 5.36 19.58 -22.44
N ARG A 674 4.91 18.59 -21.69
CA ARG A 674 3.55 18.51 -21.11
C ARG A 674 2.44 18.71 -22.15
N LEU A 675 2.57 18.04 -23.30
CA LEU A 675 1.57 18.08 -24.36
C LEU A 675 0.39 17.13 -24.02
N TYR A 676 -0.82 17.62 -24.05
CA TYR A 676 -2.04 16.88 -23.78
C TYR A 676 -2.84 16.53 -25.05
N GLY A 677 -2.19 16.39 -26.19
CA GLY A 677 -2.82 16.05 -27.46
C GLY A 677 -1.86 16.15 -28.62
N GLY A 678 -2.32 15.76 -29.82
CA GLY A 678 -1.51 15.83 -31.03
C GLY A 678 -0.49 14.70 -31.18
N GLN A 679 -0.67 13.58 -30.46
CA GLN A 679 0.26 12.44 -30.53
C GLN A 679 0.41 11.90 -31.96
N GLU A 680 -0.67 11.79 -32.71
CA GLU A 680 -0.62 11.28 -34.10
C GLU A 680 0.23 12.17 -35.00
N VAL A 681 0.04 13.48 -34.91
CA VAL A 681 0.77 14.46 -35.73
C VAL A 681 2.26 14.44 -35.33
N LEU A 682 2.54 14.42 -34.03
CA LEU A 682 3.90 14.40 -33.53
C LEU A 682 4.59 13.07 -33.88
N TYR A 683 3.89 11.96 -33.81
CA TYR A 683 4.40 10.65 -34.17
C TYR A 683 4.88 10.62 -35.63
N GLU A 684 4.06 11.08 -36.57
CA GLU A 684 4.41 11.13 -38.00
C GLU A 684 5.60 12.07 -38.24
N SER A 685 5.64 13.21 -37.56
CA SER A 685 6.77 14.16 -37.67
C SER A 685 8.07 13.58 -37.11
N VAL A 686 8.02 12.87 -35.96
CA VAL A 686 9.18 12.20 -35.37
C VAL A 686 9.66 11.06 -36.26
N LYS A 687 8.74 10.29 -36.82
CA LYS A 687 9.05 9.21 -37.78
C LYS A 687 9.76 9.75 -39.01
N ASP A 688 9.21 10.80 -39.62
CA ASP A 688 9.80 11.44 -40.79
C ASP A 688 11.20 11.99 -40.49
N PHE A 689 11.37 12.66 -39.34
CA PHE A 689 12.65 13.20 -38.92
C PHE A 689 13.72 12.11 -38.76
N ILE A 690 13.39 11.01 -38.07
CA ILE A 690 14.33 9.90 -37.83
C ILE A 690 14.67 9.21 -39.15
N THR A 691 13.65 8.96 -39.97
CA THR A 691 13.82 8.20 -41.23
C THR A 691 14.62 8.97 -42.26
N ASN A 692 14.42 10.28 -42.39
CA ASN A 692 14.91 11.01 -43.56
C ASN A 692 15.98 12.08 -43.22
N TYR A 693 16.07 12.54 -41.98
CA TYR A 693 16.88 13.74 -41.66
C TYR A 693 17.93 13.48 -40.60
N LEU A 694 17.63 12.79 -39.50
CA LEU A 694 18.51 12.66 -38.31
C LEU A 694 19.95 12.27 -38.68
N PHE A 695 20.11 11.33 -39.57
CA PHE A 695 21.43 10.81 -40.01
C PHE A 695 21.95 11.47 -41.30
N GLY A 696 21.31 12.53 -41.81
CA GLY A 696 21.66 13.19 -43.06
C GLY A 696 21.45 12.36 -44.31
N LYS A 697 20.80 11.22 -44.19
CA LYS A 697 20.37 10.31 -45.28
C LYS A 697 19.13 9.54 -44.85
N SER A 698 18.38 9.02 -45.83
CA SER A 698 17.25 8.15 -45.51
C SER A 698 17.77 6.81 -44.99
N VAL A 699 17.13 6.29 -43.91
CA VAL A 699 17.48 5.04 -43.22
C VAL A 699 16.29 4.10 -43.13
N ASP A 700 16.56 2.80 -43.14
CA ASP A 700 15.56 1.78 -42.86
C ASP A 700 15.46 1.55 -41.34
N LEU A 701 14.29 1.79 -40.76
CA LEU A 701 14.04 1.59 -39.32
C LEU A 701 13.97 0.11 -38.93
N ASN A 702 13.95 -0.82 -39.88
CA ASN A 702 14.09 -2.27 -39.61
C ASN A 702 15.55 -2.71 -39.52
N ASP A 703 16.51 -1.85 -39.83
CA ASP A 703 17.93 -2.16 -39.71
C ASP A 703 18.38 -2.12 -38.26
N LEU A 704 18.82 -3.27 -37.73
CA LEU A 704 19.29 -3.39 -36.34
C LEU A 704 20.44 -2.43 -36.01
N ASN A 705 21.30 -2.11 -36.96
CA ASN A 705 22.35 -1.14 -36.75
C ASN A 705 21.80 0.28 -36.55
N ILE A 706 20.72 0.65 -37.25
CA ILE A 706 20.03 1.91 -37.08
C ILE A 706 19.31 1.95 -35.75
N ILE A 707 18.60 0.88 -35.39
CA ILE A 707 17.95 0.77 -34.07
C ILE A 707 18.96 0.91 -32.94
N ARG A 708 20.10 0.25 -33.04
CA ARG A 708 21.18 0.38 -32.04
C ARG A 708 21.72 1.78 -31.94
N ASN A 709 21.89 2.47 -33.07
CA ASN A 709 22.29 3.88 -33.08
C ASN A 709 21.26 4.76 -32.36
N LEU A 710 19.97 4.53 -32.56
CA LEU A 710 18.90 5.29 -31.91
C LEU A 710 18.88 5.14 -30.38
N SER A 711 19.52 4.12 -29.83
CA SER A 711 19.68 3.94 -28.37
C SER A 711 20.88 4.69 -27.78
N GLU A 712 21.73 5.29 -28.62
CA GLU A 712 22.88 6.09 -28.19
C GLU A 712 22.45 7.48 -27.69
N VAL A 713 23.24 8.08 -26.80
CA VAL A 713 22.94 9.38 -26.14
C VAL A 713 22.80 10.53 -27.15
N GLU A 714 23.66 10.55 -28.18
CA GLU A 714 23.70 11.65 -29.15
C GLU A 714 22.43 11.70 -30.02
N PRO A 715 21.98 10.59 -30.66
CA PRO A 715 20.70 10.55 -31.36
C PRO A 715 19.50 10.92 -30.48
N ILE A 716 19.41 10.34 -29.26
CA ILE A 716 18.32 10.59 -28.33
C ILE A 716 18.21 12.10 -28.03
N ARG A 717 19.33 12.70 -27.63
CA ARG A 717 19.40 14.14 -27.31
C ARG A 717 19.06 14.99 -28.54
N THR A 718 19.59 14.66 -29.71
CA THR A 718 19.34 15.43 -30.92
C THR A 718 17.86 15.42 -31.30
N ILE A 719 17.17 14.26 -31.22
CA ILE A 719 15.73 14.16 -31.51
C ILE A 719 14.97 15.07 -30.53
N VAL A 720 15.16 14.86 -29.22
CA VAL A 720 14.36 15.57 -28.20
C VAL A 720 14.61 17.06 -28.21
N ASP A 721 15.87 17.50 -28.21
CA ASP A 721 16.20 18.93 -28.20
C ASP A 721 15.70 19.66 -29.47
N THR A 722 15.76 18.98 -30.63
CA THR A 722 15.27 19.55 -31.89
C THR A 722 13.75 19.75 -31.84
N PHE A 723 13.00 18.69 -31.50
CA PHE A 723 11.54 18.84 -31.41
C PHE A 723 11.11 19.84 -30.33
N LYS A 724 11.79 19.81 -29.18
CA LYS A 724 11.55 20.76 -28.09
C LYS A 724 11.71 22.20 -28.54
N LYS A 725 12.78 22.51 -29.27
CA LYS A 725 13.01 23.83 -29.82
C LYS A 725 11.89 24.27 -30.76
N TYR A 726 11.53 23.46 -31.75
CA TYR A 726 10.56 23.87 -32.78
C TYR A 726 9.12 23.86 -32.26
N ILE A 727 8.76 22.96 -31.36
CA ILE A 727 7.44 23.00 -30.70
C ILE A 727 7.33 24.25 -29.81
N ASN A 728 8.41 24.65 -29.14
CA ASN A 728 8.42 25.88 -28.35
C ASN A 728 8.28 27.14 -29.23
N GLU A 729 8.83 27.16 -30.45
CA GLU A 729 8.67 28.24 -31.41
C GLU A 729 7.23 28.39 -31.91
N LEU A 730 6.47 27.30 -31.99
CA LEU A 730 5.05 27.27 -32.35
C LEU A 730 4.10 27.63 -31.20
N SER A 731 4.62 27.78 -29.98
CA SER A 731 3.81 28.06 -28.80
C SER A 731 3.47 29.53 -28.71
N VAL A 732 2.20 29.90 -28.74
CA VAL A 732 1.72 31.25 -28.44
C VAL A 732 1.55 31.36 -26.93
N VAL A 733 2.34 32.20 -26.29
CA VAL A 733 2.16 32.58 -24.88
C VAL A 733 1.13 33.70 -24.86
N ASP A 734 -0.06 33.45 -24.41
CA ASP A 734 -1.03 34.50 -24.14
C ASP A 734 -0.64 35.23 -22.84
N LYS A 735 -0.09 36.42 -22.97
CA LYS A 735 0.14 37.33 -21.86
C LYS A 735 -1.09 38.20 -21.68
N GLY A 736 -2.18 37.60 -21.24
CA GLY A 736 -3.37 38.37 -20.88
C GLY A 736 -3.09 39.41 -19.79
N ASN A 737 -3.99 40.38 -19.64
CA ASN A 737 -3.91 41.34 -18.53
C ASN A 737 -4.00 40.61 -17.21
N THR A 738 -3.06 40.89 -16.31
CA THR A 738 -3.01 40.29 -14.98
C THR A 738 -4.11 40.91 -14.13
N GLU A 739 -5.10 40.13 -13.75
CA GLU A 739 -6.17 40.53 -12.83
C GLU A 739 -6.12 39.67 -11.57
N ILE A 740 -6.47 40.25 -10.44
CA ILE A 740 -6.58 39.50 -9.17
C ILE A 740 -7.96 38.83 -9.20
N LEU A 741 -7.96 37.49 -9.21
CA LEU A 741 -9.20 36.70 -9.21
C LEU A 741 -9.73 36.43 -7.81
N ASP A 742 -8.82 36.24 -6.85
CA ASP A 742 -9.15 35.87 -5.48
C ASP A 742 -7.92 36.10 -4.59
N TYR A 743 -8.07 35.81 -3.30
CA TYR A 743 -7.01 35.88 -2.31
C TYR A 743 -6.92 34.59 -1.50
N ILE A 744 -5.75 34.01 -1.41
CA ILE A 744 -5.42 33.01 -0.42
C ILE A 744 -5.23 33.71 0.93
N ARG A 745 -6.06 33.41 1.92
CA ARG A 745 -5.86 33.85 3.31
C ARG A 745 -5.14 32.76 4.08
N VAL A 746 -3.92 33.03 4.52
CA VAL A 746 -3.12 32.07 5.27
C VAL A 746 -3.80 31.67 6.59
N GLY A 747 -4.49 32.60 7.23
CA GLY A 747 -5.31 32.34 8.44
C GLY A 747 -6.46 31.36 8.25
N ASN A 748 -6.84 31.02 7.02
CA ASN A 748 -7.85 30.02 6.69
C ASN A 748 -7.25 28.62 6.42
N THR A 749 -5.94 28.47 6.53
CA THR A 749 -5.28 27.16 6.31
C THR A 749 -5.79 26.15 7.31
N LYS A 750 -6.25 24.99 6.81
CA LYS A 750 -6.69 23.88 7.65
C LYS A 750 -5.51 23.30 8.42
N THR A 751 -5.78 22.80 9.61
CA THR A 751 -4.81 22.06 10.41
C THR A 751 -4.29 20.85 9.63
N PHE A 752 -2.98 20.63 9.66
CA PHE A 752 -2.34 19.53 8.92
C PHE A 752 -1.17 18.95 9.71
N THR A 753 -0.75 17.76 9.30
CA THR A 753 0.41 17.06 9.86
C THR A 753 1.63 17.24 8.97
N ILE A 754 2.80 17.25 9.59
CA ILE A 754 4.08 17.31 8.90
C ILE A 754 5.09 16.38 9.59
N LYS A 755 6.16 16.04 8.88
CA LYS A 755 7.27 15.24 9.44
C LYS A 755 7.87 15.94 10.68
N ASP A 756 8.13 15.17 11.73
CA ASP A 756 8.75 15.70 12.94
C ASP A 756 10.25 15.93 12.69
N THR A 757 10.59 17.19 12.47
CA THR A 757 11.95 17.69 12.32
C THR A 757 12.18 18.86 13.27
N GLU A 758 13.30 19.54 13.16
CA GLU A 758 13.57 20.75 13.94
C GLU A 758 12.48 21.79 13.75
N LYS A 759 12.07 22.47 14.81
CA LYS A 759 10.93 23.37 14.86
C LYS A 759 11.23 24.67 15.56
N PHE A 760 10.60 25.73 15.09
CA PHE A 760 10.65 27.08 15.65
C PHE A 760 9.25 27.54 16.04
N TYR A 761 9.10 28.22 17.18
CA TYR A 761 7.84 28.77 17.69
C TYR A 761 7.77 30.29 17.43
N PRO A 762 7.11 30.72 16.34
CA PRO A 762 7.13 32.13 15.92
C PRO A 762 6.14 32.96 16.75
N LYS A 763 6.49 34.22 16.97
CA LYS A 763 5.59 35.23 17.53
C LYS A 763 4.83 35.98 16.42
N LYS A 764 5.47 36.13 15.25
CA LYS A 764 4.98 36.89 14.11
C LYS A 764 4.44 36.03 12.97
N SER A 765 3.93 34.87 13.26
CA SER A 765 3.23 34.01 12.30
C SER A 765 1.89 33.59 12.84
N VAL A 766 0.93 33.38 11.95
CA VAL A 766 -0.39 32.83 12.31
C VAL A 766 -0.31 31.38 12.77
N PHE A 767 0.73 30.64 12.35
CA PHE A 767 0.93 29.25 12.74
C PHE A 767 1.47 29.09 14.16
N ASN A 768 1.13 27.99 14.79
CA ASN A 768 1.62 27.62 16.13
C ASN A 768 3.12 27.30 16.11
N ARG A 769 3.65 26.81 15.00
CA ARG A 769 5.07 26.50 14.82
C ARG A 769 5.47 26.49 13.33
N ILE A 770 6.74 26.63 13.07
CA ILE A 770 7.36 26.48 11.75
C ILE A 770 8.33 25.32 11.81
N VAL A 771 8.29 24.46 10.81
CA VAL A 771 9.19 23.32 10.62
C VAL A 771 10.05 23.63 9.42
N GLY A 772 11.36 23.58 9.58
CA GLY A 772 12.32 23.81 8.50
C GLY A 772 12.63 22.52 7.75
N ASP A 773 12.75 22.60 6.43
CA ASP A 773 13.35 21.55 5.61
C ASP A 773 14.88 21.55 5.77
N SER A 774 15.43 22.68 6.24
CA SER A 774 16.83 22.85 6.60
C SER A 774 16.98 23.68 7.89
N HIS A 775 18.12 23.51 8.56
CA HIS A 775 18.48 24.33 9.73
C HIS A 775 18.55 25.82 9.39
N PHE A 776 18.98 26.16 8.16
CA PHE A 776 19.05 27.53 7.66
C PHE A 776 17.69 28.22 7.63
N GLU A 777 16.62 27.52 7.24
CA GLU A 777 15.25 28.07 7.24
C GLU A 777 14.76 28.41 8.66
N LEU A 778 15.16 27.66 9.66
CA LEU A 778 14.80 27.92 11.06
C LEU A 778 15.56 29.15 11.60
N ILE A 779 16.83 29.29 11.25
CA ILE A 779 17.62 30.51 11.55
C ILE A 779 16.96 31.69 10.88
N PHE A 780 16.57 31.58 9.61
CA PHE A 780 15.90 32.65 8.88
C PHE A 780 14.54 33.00 9.52
N SER A 781 13.74 32.01 9.90
CA SER A 781 12.50 32.23 10.63
C SER A 781 12.72 32.99 11.94
N SER A 782 13.74 32.64 12.71
CA SER A 782 14.09 33.32 13.95
C SER A 782 14.52 34.78 13.70
N THR A 783 15.25 35.03 12.59
CA THR A 783 15.65 36.36 12.16
C THR A 783 14.43 37.23 11.83
N LEU A 784 13.50 36.70 10.99
CA LEU A 784 12.25 37.39 10.64
C LEU A 784 11.39 37.71 11.88
N ASP A 785 11.32 36.79 12.83
CA ASP A 785 10.57 36.97 14.08
C ASP A 785 11.16 38.10 14.94
N SER A 786 12.44 38.38 14.80
CA SER A 786 13.19 39.42 15.54
C SER A 786 13.24 40.78 14.82
N CYS A 787 13.06 40.84 13.50
CA CYS A 787 13.17 42.07 12.69
C CYS A 787 12.00 43.03 13.01
N ILE A 788 12.30 44.29 13.30
CA ILE A 788 11.33 45.32 13.73
C ILE A 788 10.36 45.69 12.59
N ASP A 789 10.80 45.67 11.38
CA ASP A 789 10.09 46.03 10.15
C ASP A 789 9.23 44.90 9.58
N VAL A 790 9.35 43.67 10.09
CA VAL A 790 8.50 42.56 9.73
C VAL A 790 7.24 42.54 10.61
N ILE A 791 6.10 42.68 9.99
CA ILE A 791 4.78 42.54 10.68
C ILE A 791 4.46 41.07 10.91
N SER A 792 4.53 40.25 9.85
CA SER A 792 4.23 38.83 9.88
C SER A 792 5.03 38.09 8.81
N PHE A 793 5.17 36.79 9.02
CA PHE A 793 5.75 35.90 8.01
C PHE A 793 5.19 34.49 8.11
N VAL A 794 5.21 33.75 7.03
CA VAL A 794 4.81 32.36 6.99
C VAL A 794 5.77 31.56 6.11
N LYS A 795 6.09 30.34 6.55
CA LYS A 795 6.65 29.34 5.63
C LYS A 795 5.53 28.89 4.69
N ASN A 796 5.81 28.82 3.42
CA ASN A 796 4.84 28.39 2.41
C ASN A 796 4.69 26.87 2.43
N PHE A 797 3.94 26.39 3.39
CA PHE A 797 3.55 24.97 3.43
C PHE A 797 2.66 24.63 2.23
N GLN A 798 2.76 23.42 1.72
CA GLN A 798 1.96 22.94 0.59
C GLN A 798 0.46 23.16 0.80
N GLN A 799 0.00 23.11 2.05
CA GLN A 799 -1.42 23.30 2.44
C GLN A 799 -1.93 24.73 2.26
N ILE A 800 -1.03 25.71 2.16
CA ILE A 800 -1.38 27.09 1.80
C ILE A 800 -1.73 27.17 0.32
N ASN A 801 -1.18 26.26 -0.50
CA ASN A 801 -1.39 26.18 -1.95
C ASN A 801 -0.96 27.46 -2.72
N PHE A 802 0.08 28.13 -2.21
CA PHE A 802 0.67 29.27 -2.91
C PHE A 802 1.80 28.81 -3.81
N LYS A 803 1.63 29.03 -5.10
CA LYS A 803 2.59 28.72 -6.15
C LYS A 803 2.54 29.77 -7.25
N MET A 804 3.66 29.99 -7.89
CA MET A 804 3.77 30.91 -9.03
C MET A 804 4.11 30.10 -10.30
N GLU A 805 3.37 30.34 -11.36
CA GLU A 805 3.68 29.78 -12.66
C GLU A 805 4.74 30.64 -13.34
N TYR A 806 5.75 30.01 -13.91
CA TYR A 806 6.77 30.71 -14.68
C TYR A 806 7.16 29.93 -15.94
N ILE A 807 7.69 30.66 -16.91
CA ILE A 807 8.24 30.04 -18.11
C ILE A 807 9.75 29.85 -17.89
N ASN A 808 10.19 28.57 -17.92
CA ASN A 808 11.59 28.24 -17.80
C ASN A 808 12.38 28.65 -19.08
N TYR A 809 13.72 28.60 -19.01
CA TYR A 809 14.58 28.98 -20.14
C TYR A 809 14.38 28.13 -21.39
N GLU A 810 13.80 26.93 -21.25
CA GLU A 810 13.45 26.02 -22.33
C GLU A 810 12.05 26.28 -22.89
N GLY A 811 11.37 27.31 -22.36
CA GLY A 811 10.00 27.66 -22.75
C GLY A 811 8.91 26.78 -22.12
N GLY A 812 9.23 25.85 -21.17
CA GLY A 812 8.26 25.07 -20.41
C GLY A 812 7.58 25.89 -19.31
N ILE A 813 6.33 25.53 -18.93
CA ILE A 813 5.69 26.11 -17.75
C ILE A 813 6.17 25.32 -16.53
N GLY A 814 6.87 26.04 -15.64
CA GLY A 814 7.27 25.56 -14.32
C GLY A 814 6.35 26.09 -13.23
N LEU A 815 6.29 25.39 -12.11
CA LEU A 815 5.67 25.85 -10.87
C LEU A 815 6.79 26.18 -9.88
N TYR A 816 6.77 27.38 -9.35
CA TYR A 816 7.69 27.83 -8.33
C TYR A 816 6.96 27.93 -6.99
N TYR A 817 7.48 27.25 -6.00
CA TYR A 817 6.98 27.26 -4.62
C TYR A 817 8.02 28.02 -3.77
N PRO A 818 7.79 29.29 -3.46
CA PRO A 818 8.72 30.03 -2.61
C PRO A 818 8.72 29.48 -1.18
N ASP A 819 9.84 29.60 -0.47
CA ASP A 819 9.94 29.11 0.91
C ASP A 819 9.13 29.93 1.90
N PHE A 820 9.14 31.27 1.76
CA PHE A 820 8.51 32.19 2.69
C PHE A 820 7.73 33.31 1.99
N VAL A 821 6.66 33.74 2.68
CA VAL A 821 5.99 35.02 2.40
C VAL A 821 6.11 35.90 3.64
N VAL A 822 6.60 37.11 3.46
CA VAL A 822 6.87 38.08 4.55
C VAL A 822 6.04 39.35 4.34
N LYS A 823 5.24 39.73 5.34
CA LYS A 823 4.41 40.94 5.34
C LYS A 823 5.17 42.07 6.02
N ILE A 824 5.51 43.13 5.27
CA ILE A 824 6.18 44.35 5.74
C ILE A 824 5.15 45.43 6.03
N SER A 825 4.10 45.55 5.19
CA SER A 825 2.97 46.43 5.39
C SER A 825 1.67 45.77 4.90
N GLU A 826 0.55 46.50 4.97
CA GLU A 826 -0.73 45.97 4.44
C GLU A 826 -0.70 45.82 2.90
N THR A 827 0.19 46.50 2.22
CA THR A 827 0.31 46.53 0.76
C THR A 827 1.63 45.98 0.24
N GLU A 828 2.58 45.67 1.13
CA GLU A 828 3.91 45.21 0.74
C GLU A 828 4.21 43.84 1.34
N HIS A 829 4.38 42.84 0.48
CA HIS A 829 4.73 41.50 0.83
C HIS A 829 5.92 41.00 0.03
N TRP A 830 6.84 40.36 0.69
CA TRP A 830 8.04 39.82 0.04
C TRP A 830 7.87 38.30 -0.09
N VAL A 831 8.26 37.78 -1.24
CA VAL A 831 8.40 36.37 -1.53
C VAL A 831 9.87 36.03 -1.43
N VAL A 832 10.23 35.09 -0.57
CA VAL A 832 11.62 34.80 -0.25
C VAL A 832 11.92 33.32 -0.47
N GLU A 833 13.06 33.09 -1.12
CA GLU A 833 13.68 31.78 -1.30
C GLU A 833 14.94 31.69 -0.46
N THR A 834 15.11 30.61 0.28
CA THR A 834 16.31 30.32 1.06
C THR A 834 17.16 29.30 0.30
N LYS A 835 18.35 29.69 -0.12
CA LYS A 835 19.31 28.80 -0.77
C LYS A 835 20.53 28.60 0.12
N GLY A 836 20.80 27.33 0.45
CA GLY A 836 22.10 26.95 0.99
C GLY A 836 23.21 27.19 -0.03
N LEU A 837 24.41 27.45 0.44
CA LEU A 837 25.61 27.38 -0.39
C LEU A 837 25.85 25.90 -0.72
N GLU A 838 25.19 25.40 -1.76
CA GLU A 838 25.66 24.17 -2.37
C GLU A 838 26.79 24.45 -3.32
N ASN A 839 27.88 23.70 -3.12
CA ASN A 839 29.09 23.73 -3.94
C ASN A 839 28.86 23.35 -5.40
#